data_6df489b25c7b55ec9e82f3dd3abf0962
#
_entry.id   6df489b25c7b55ec9e82f3dd3abf0962
#
_cell.length_a   1.000
_cell.length_b   1.000
_cell.length_c   1.000
_cell.angle_alpha   90.00
_cell.angle_beta   90.00
_cell.angle_gamma   90.00
#
_symmetry.space_group_name_H-M   'P 1'
#
loop_
_entity.id
_entity.type
_entity.pdbx_description
1 polymer ?
#
loop_
_entity_poly.entity_id
_entity_poly.type
_entity_poly.pdbx_seq_one_letter_code
_entity_poly.pdbx_strand_id
1 'polypeptide(L)'
;MKTLVLAEKPSVGRDIGRVLHCTPQGNGFLEGKDYIVTWGLGHLVTLKDPEGYDKKYKEWKMEELPIMPKKLETEVIRQTAKQFQTVKKLVQRQDVKEIVIATDAGREGELVARWILKEARNQKPCRRLWVSSVTDKAIRDGFAHLKNSKEYDPLYRAAVSRAEADWLVGINATRALTCKYNAQLSCGRVQTPTLAMIQARENEIRRFVPESYYMITAKADGITFTWKEGKTGSLRTYQKERAQEIKKECEKHSLIIRKTEKKEKKVYPPLLYDLTELQRDANKRFGLSAKETLNIMQRLYENHKVLTYPRTDSRYLTSDVVGTLSERLDACAVGPYRKMALTVKAQHPETKKWSFVDNKKVSDHHAIIPTEQFVDLTHMTNEERKIYDLVVRRFLSAFCPPCRYEETVIYAESGREQFVARGKVMIDEGFRQVQEMNCEDEDEFSRDMKDQTLPKIGQGMEFKQVQVDIREGKTTPPPRFTEATLLSAMENPVKYMENKDREMVKTIGETGGLGTVATRADIIEKLFHTFLLEKKGNEIHITSKAKQLLELVPEDLKKPELTAEWEMKLSKIAKGELDDRVFMNEIRGYTKELLQEIRREEGTFRHENMTNKKCPNCGKRLLAVNGKNAKLLVCQDRACGYRETVSWTTNARCPICHKRMEMIGKGDDSMFVCSCGHKERLSKFQERRKKEGGGVSKRDVHAYMKKQQKEAKEPVNSTFADALKNIRLN
;
A
#
# COMPACT_ATOMS: atom_id res chain seq x y z
N MET A 1 -25.29 -20.21 32.53
CA MET A 1 -24.89 -18.84 32.15
C MET A 1 -23.62 -18.93 31.33
N LYS A 2 -23.62 -18.37 30.10
CA LYS A 2 -22.51 -18.47 29.14
C LYS A 2 -21.75 -17.14 29.03
N THR A 3 -20.53 -17.21 28.52
CA THR A 3 -19.70 -16.05 28.15
C THR A 3 -19.76 -15.89 26.62
N LEU A 4 -20.13 -14.70 26.14
CA LEU A 4 -20.10 -14.37 24.72
C LEU A 4 -18.71 -13.83 24.34
N VAL A 5 -18.08 -14.40 23.33
CA VAL A 5 -16.81 -13.95 22.76
C VAL A 5 -17.06 -13.26 21.43
N LEU A 6 -16.63 -12.01 21.29
CA LEU A 6 -16.72 -11.22 20.07
C LEU A 6 -15.34 -11.10 19.42
N ALA A 7 -15.10 -11.87 18.38
CA ALA A 7 -13.88 -11.78 17.55
C ALA A 7 -14.04 -10.74 16.43
N GLU A 8 -12.96 -10.29 15.84
CA GLU A 8 -13.01 -9.31 14.75
C GLU A 8 -13.38 -9.93 13.40
N LYS A 9 -12.98 -11.19 13.17
CA LYS A 9 -13.10 -11.87 11.87
C LYS A 9 -13.58 -13.31 12.05
N PRO A 10 -14.24 -13.90 11.02
CA PRO A 10 -14.71 -15.28 11.08
C PRO A 10 -13.59 -16.31 11.31
N SER A 11 -12.38 -16.09 10.78
CA SER A 11 -11.22 -16.98 10.95
C SER A 11 -10.82 -17.06 12.43
N VAL A 12 -10.58 -15.90 13.05
CA VAL A 12 -10.22 -15.80 14.47
C VAL A 12 -11.32 -16.36 15.36
N GLY A 13 -12.59 -16.07 15.04
CA GLY A 13 -13.74 -16.63 15.76
C GLY A 13 -13.79 -18.15 15.72
N ARG A 14 -13.44 -18.76 14.58
CA ARG A 14 -13.38 -20.23 14.46
C ARG A 14 -12.21 -20.83 15.24
N ASP A 15 -11.04 -20.18 15.24
CA ASP A 15 -9.86 -20.66 16.01
C ASP A 15 -10.15 -20.60 17.52
N ILE A 16 -10.69 -19.48 18.01
CA ILE A 16 -11.13 -19.36 19.40
C ILE A 16 -12.22 -20.40 19.72
N GLY A 17 -13.21 -20.57 18.85
CA GLY A 17 -14.30 -21.54 19.03
C GLY A 17 -13.79 -22.97 19.14
N ARG A 18 -12.79 -23.33 18.32
CA ARG A 18 -12.15 -24.65 18.36
C ARG A 18 -11.47 -24.89 19.72
N VAL A 19 -10.70 -23.91 20.20
CA VAL A 19 -10.00 -24.00 21.50
C VAL A 19 -10.97 -24.04 22.68
N LEU A 20 -12.14 -23.37 22.55
CA LEU A 20 -13.17 -23.33 23.57
C LEU A 20 -14.24 -24.44 23.40
N HIS A 21 -13.99 -25.40 22.52
CA HIS A 21 -14.91 -26.53 22.23
C HIS A 21 -16.34 -26.11 21.82
N CYS A 22 -16.42 -25.03 21.01
CA CYS A 22 -17.69 -24.57 20.43
C CYS A 22 -17.89 -25.15 19.03
N THR A 23 -19.13 -25.51 18.70
CA THR A 23 -19.51 -26.06 17.41
C THR A 23 -20.50 -25.14 16.69
N PRO A 24 -20.65 -25.21 15.35
CA PRO A 24 -21.62 -24.40 14.62
C PRO A 24 -23.08 -24.68 15.10
N GLN A 25 -23.78 -23.61 15.51
CA GLN A 25 -25.19 -23.68 15.90
C GLN A 25 -26.10 -22.80 15.06
N GLY A 26 -25.50 -22.01 14.15
CA GLY A 26 -26.20 -21.11 13.26
C GLY A 26 -25.27 -20.30 12.39
N ASN A 27 -25.84 -19.42 11.57
CA ASN A 27 -25.07 -18.54 10.72
C ASN A 27 -24.46 -17.41 11.56
N GLY A 28 -23.10 -17.33 11.56
CA GLY A 28 -22.37 -16.22 12.15
C GLY A 28 -21.97 -16.42 13.63
N PHE A 29 -22.10 -17.63 14.18
CA PHE A 29 -21.60 -17.94 15.53
C PHE A 29 -21.38 -19.45 15.74
N LEU A 30 -20.61 -19.77 16.78
CA LEU A 30 -20.38 -21.10 17.32
C LEU A 30 -20.86 -21.12 18.78
N GLU A 31 -21.29 -22.23 19.27
CA GLU A 31 -21.78 -22.34 20.65
C GLU A 31 -21.32 -23.66 21.29
N GLY A 32 -20.88 -23.56 22.54
CA GLY A 32 -20.46 -24.65 23.40
C GLY A 32 -21.22 -24.63 24.73
N LYS A 33 -20.75 -25.42 25.70
CA LYS A 33 -21.33 -25.49 27.02
C LYS A 33 -21.26 -24.15 27.77
N ASP A 34 -20.06 -23.53 27.79
CA ASP A 34 -19.77 -22.36 28.62
C ASP A 34 -19.57 -21.07 27.77
N TYR A 35 -19.34 -21.20 26.47
CA TYR A 35 -19.02 -20.11 25.57
C TYR A 35 -19.92 -20.07 24.33
N ILE A 36 -20.12 -18.85 23.86
CA ILE A 36 -20.66 -18.55 22.52
C ILE A 36 -19.61 -17.70 21.83
N VAL A 37 -19.19 -18.06 20.61
CA VAL A 37 -18.21 -17.30 19.85
C VAL A 37 -18.86 -16.74 18.61
N THR A 38 -18.85 -15.43 18.45
CA THR A 38 -19.30 -14.70 17.26
C THR A 38 -18.22 -13.75 16.78
N TRP A 39 -18.46 -13.11 15.65
CA TRP A 39 -17.44 -12.26 15.01
C TRP A 39 -18.03 -11.10 14.25
N GLY A 40 -17.20 -10.09 14.00
CA GLY A 40 -17.39 -9.08 12.99
C GLY A 40 -16.97 -9.61 11.59
N LEU A 41 -17.10 -8.74 10.59
CA LEU A 41 -16.56 -8.92 9.24
C LEU A 41 -15.55 -7.79 8.96
N GLY A 42 -14.74 -7.45 9.98
CA GLY A 42 -14.17 -6.14 10.19
C GLY A 42 -15.24 -5.21 10.78
N HIS A 43 -15.34 -3.98 10.28
CA HIS A 43 -16.36 -3.05 10.74
C HIS A 43 -17.79 -3.51 10.39
N LEU A 44 -18.67 -3.59 11.38
CA LEU A 44 -20.13 -3.75 11.22
C LEU A 44 -20.86 -2.41 11.41
N VAL A 45 -20.18 -1.44 11.99
CA VAL A 45 -20.67 -0.13 12.40
C VAL A 45 -19.72 0.94 11.90
N THR A 46 -20.25 2.07 11.45
CA THR A 46 -19.50 3.23 10.97
C THR A 46 -20.09 4.52 11.54
N LEU A 47 -19.41 5.66 11.38
CA LEU A 47 -20.01 6.97 11.62
C LEU A 47 -21.10 7.23 10.59
N LYS A 48 -22.19 7.88 11.02
CA LYS A 48 -23.28 8.27 10.13
C LYS A 48 -22.79 9.22 9.05
N ASP A 49 -23.31 9.02 7.84
CA ASP A 49 -23.16 9.99 6.77
C ASP A 49 -23.90 11.31 7.11
N PRO A 50 -23.48 12.46 6.54
CA PRO A 50 -24.11 13.77 6.80
C PRO A 50 -25.64 13.78 6.66
N GLU A 51 -26.18 13.11 5.65
CA GLU A 51 -27.63 13.00 5.42
C GLU A 51 -28.38 12.23 6.50
N GLY A 52 -27.69 11.43 7.31
CA GLY A 52 -28.23 10.77 8.49
C GLY A 52 -28.50 11.73 9.64
N TYR A 53 -27.88 12.92 9.66
CA TYR A 53 -28.12 13.97 10.65
C TYR A 53 -29.21 14.96 10.20
N ASP A 54 -29.18 15.37 8.93
CA ASP A 54 -30.17 16.27 8.34
C ASP A 54 -30.27 15.99 6.84
N LYS A 55 -31.50 15.87 6.34
CA LYS A 55 -31.77 15.63 4.92
C LYS A 55 -31.23 16.70 3.98
N LYS A 56 -31.07 17.96 4.47
CA LYS A 56 -30.45 19.06 3.70
C LYS A 56 -29.04 18.74 3.23
N TYR A 57 -28.27 17.95 3.99
CA TYR A 57 -26.91 17.55 3.64
C TYR A 57 -26.82 16.51 2.51
N LYS A 58 -27.97 16.05 1.99
CA LYS A 58 -28.01 15.20 0.79
C LYS A 58 -27.54 15.96 -0.44
N GLU A 59 -27.89 17.24 -0.55
CA GLU A 59 -27.35 18.14 -1.53
C GLU A 59 -26.07 18.79 -0.99
N TRP A 60 -25.06 18.89 -1.86
CA TRP A 60 -23.79 19.47 -1.47
C TRP A 60 -23.83 20.97 -1.81
N LYS A 61 -24.00 21.79 -0.80
CA LYS A 61 -24.04 23.25 -0.90
C LYS A 61 -22.99 23.87 0.02
N MET A 62 -22.35 24.94 -0.45
CA MET A 62 -21.31 25.65 0.32
C MET A 62 -21.90 26.31 1.58
N GLU A 63 -23.14 26.75 1.50
CA GLU A 63 -23.88 27.44 2.57
C GLU A 63 -24.16 26.51 3.76
N GLU A 64 -24.25 25.21 3.51
CA GLU A 64 -24.50 24.21 4.53
C GLU A 64 -23.23 23.75 5.30
N LEU A 65 -22.06 24.31 4.96
CA LEU A 65 -20.80 24.05 5.62
C LEU A 65 -20.47 25.09 6.69
N PRO A 66 -19.95 24.69 7.85
CA PRO A 66 -19.44 23.35 8.22
C PRO A 66 -20.54 22.39 8.69
N ILE A 67 -20.40 21.11 8.32
CA ILE A 67 -21.17 20.00 8.90
C ILE A 67 -20.48 19.57 10.18
N MET A 68 -21.03 20.01 11.32
CA MET A 68 -20.45 19.77 12.65
C MET A 68 -21.51 19.38 13.66
N PRO A 69 -22.04 18.15 13.64
CA PRO A 69 -22.95 17.67 14.66
C PRO A 69 -22.36 17.86 16.07
N LYS A 70 -23.19 18.18 17.05
CA LYS A 70 -22.74 18.29 18.46
C LYS A 70 -22.09 17.00 18.93
N LYS A 71 -22.66 15.86 18.53
CA LYS A 71 -22.14 14.51 18.78
C LYS A 71 -22.19 13.74 17.48
N LEU A 72 -21.07 13.12 17.12
CA LEU A 72 -21.05 12.17 16.02
C LEU A 72 -21.68 10.85 16.47
N GLU A 73 -22.55 10.33 15.63
CA GLU A 73 -23.32 9.11 15.88
C GLU A 73 -22.84 8.01 14.93
N THR A 74 -23.08 6.79 15.39
CA THR A 74 -22.74 5.58 14.63
C THR A 74 -24.00 5.01 13.97
N GLU A 75 -23.78 4.24 12.88
CA GLU A 75 -24.83 3.48 12.21
C GLU A 75 -24.33 2.12 11.73
N VAL A 76 -25.23 1.17 11.56
CA VAL A 76 -24.91 -0.17 11.07
C VAL A 76 -24.66 -0.14 9.56
N ILE A 77 -23.56 -0.71 9.12
CA ILE A 77 -23.20 -0.84 7.70
C ILE A 77 -24.20 -1.78 7.01
N ARG A 78 -24.88 -1.33 5.97
CA ARG A 78 -25.96 -2.06 5.29
C ARG A 78 -25.53 -3.44 4.77
N GLN A 79 -24.31 -3.53 4.20
CA GLN A 79 -23.77 -4.78 3.64
C GLN A 79 -23.53 -5.84 4.70
N THR A 80 -23.23 -5.46 5.94
CA THR A 80 -22.93 -6.35 7.07
C THR A 80 -24.07 -6.45 8.07
N ALA A 81 -25.23 -5.84 7.79
CA ALA A 81 -26.37 -5.75 8.71
C ALA A 81 -26.85 -7.12 9.19
N LYS A 82 -26.81 -8.17 8.34
CA LYS A 82 -27.18 -9.53 8.71
C LYS A 82 -26.33 -10.07 9.86
N GLN A 83 -25.00 -9.91 9.76
CA GLN A 83 -24.07 -10.33 10.81
C GLN A 83 -24.25 -9.49 12.08
N PHE A 84 -24.42 -8.17 11.93
CA PHE A 84 -24.71 -7.30 13.07
C PHE A 84 -25.96 -7.76 13.83
N GLN A 85 -27.05 -8.13 13.15
CA GLN A 85 -28.27 -8.63 13.80
C GLN A 85 -28.01 -9.94 14.55
N THR A 86 -27.15 -10.84 14.03
CA THR A 86 -26.73 -12.05 14.75
C THR A 86 -26.01 -11.66 16.05
N VAL A 87 -25.00 -10.79 15.97
CA VAL A 87 -24.24 -10.33 17.15
C VAL A 87 -25.18 -9.66 18.17
N LYS A 88 -26.09 -8.77 17.71
CA LYS A 88 -27.04 -8.08 18.59
C LYS A 88 -27.95 -9.06 19.35
N LYS A 89 -28.50 -10.06 18.66
CA LYS A 89 -29.34 -11.09 19.30
C LYS A 89 -28.54 -11.83 20.37
N LEU A 90 -27.28 -12.20 20.10
CA LEU A 90 -26.42 -12.92 21.04
C LEU A 90 -26.08 -12.06 22.27
N VAL A 91 -25.75 -10.77 22.07
CA VAL A 91 -25.50 -9.81 23.15
C VAL A 91 -26.68 -9.69 24.09
N GLN A 92 -27.90 -9.74 23.56
CA GLN A 92 -29.16 -9.57 24.29
C GLN A 92 -29.71 -10.87 24.94
N ARG A 93 -29.07 -12.03 24.69
CA ARG A 93 -29.50 -13.32 25.32
C ARG A 93 -29.44 -13.25 26.85
N GLN A 94 -30.46 -13.78 27.51
CA GLN A 94 -30.52 -13.78 28.97
C GLN A 94 -29.54 -14.74 29.63
N ASP A 95 -29.18 -15.83 28.96
CA ASP A 95 -28.20 -16.81 29.44
C ASP A 95 -26.76 -16.38 29.26
N VAL A 96 -26.48 -15.22 28.63
CA VAL A 96 -25.17 -14.60 28.53
C VAL A 96 -24.94 -13.69 29.72
N LYS A 97 -23.91 -13.99 30.54
CA LYS A 97 -23.54 -13.22 31.75
C LYS A 97 -22.57 -12.11 31.50
N GLU A 98 -21.61 -12.30 30.59
CA GLU A 98 -20.52 -11.36 30.29
C GLU A 98 -20.08 -11.49 28.82
N ILE A 99 -19.31 -10.50 28.34
CA ILE A 99 -18.78 -10.48 27.01
C ILE A 99 -17.26 -10.39 27.06
N VAL A 100 -16.58 -11.22 26.28
CA VAL A 100 -15.13 -11.12 26.05
C VAL A 100 -14.90 -10.46 24.69
N ILE A 101 -14.25 -9.30 24.70
CA ILE A 101 -13.80 -8.61 23.50
C ILE A 101 -12.52 -9.30 23.05
N ALA A 102 -12.56 -9.96 21.89
CA ALA A 102 -11.47 -10.73 21.30
C ALA A 102 -11.15 -10.23 19.86
N THR A 103 -11.33 -8.93 19.64
CA THR A 103 -10.86 -8.24 18.44
C THR A 103 -9.36 -8.00 18.48
N ASP A 104 -8.76 -7.64 17.37
CA ASP A 104 -7.31 -7.43 17.25
C ASP A 104 -6.78 -6.55 18.40
N ALA A 105 -5.56 -6.85 18.85
CA ALA A 105 -4.95 -6.25 20.06
C ALA A 105 -4.40 -4.85 19.77
N GLY A 106 -5.25 -3.94 19.33
CA GLY A 106 -4.88 -2.60 18.93
C GLY A 106 -5.99 -1.56 19.05
N ARG A 107 -5.66 -0.33 18.70
CA ARG A 107 -6.56 0.82 18.73
C ARG A 107 -7.81 0.59 17.87
N GLU A 108 -7.62 0.02 16.68
CA GLU A 108 -8.71 -0.24 15.74
C GLU A 108 -9.64 -1.37 16.23
N GLY A 109 -9.07 -2.44 16.81
CA GLY A 109 -9.87 -3.53 17.39
C GLY A 109 -10.75 -3.07 18.55
N GLU A 110 -10.28 -2.12 19.38
CA GLU A 110 -11.11 -1.49 20.41
C GLU A 110 -12.29 -0.73 19.79
N LEU A 111 -12.03 0.05 18.72
CA LEU A 111 -13.07 0.81 18.03
C LEU A 111 -14.17 -0.11 17.46
N VAL A 112 -13.74 -1.13 16.72
CA VAL A 112 -14.65 -2.11 16.10
C VAL A 112 -15.56 -2.76 17.14
N ALA A 113 -14.96 -3.32 18.19
CA ALA A 113 -15.74 -4.03 19.21
C ALA A 113 -16.71 -3.11 19.95
N ARG A 114 -16.24 -1.96 20.42
CA ARG A 114 -17.05 -1.08 21.24
C ARG A 114 -18.17 -0.39 20.48
N TRP A 115 -17.96 -0.07 19.21
CA TRP A 115 -19.04 0.44 18.37
C TRP A 115 -20.12 -0.63 18.13
N ILE A 116 -19.73 -1.88 17.88
CA ILE A 116 -20.67 -3.00 17.75
C ILE A 116 -21.48 -3.17 19.04
N LEU A 117 -20.82 -3.21 20.20
CA LEU A 117 -21.47 -3.40 21.49
C LEU A 117 -22.40 -2.23 21.85
N LYS A 118 -21.98 -0.99 21.55
CA LYS A 118 -22.80 0.22 21.73
C LYS A 118 -24.08 0.14 20.90
N GLU A 119 -23.98 -0.15 19.59
CA GLU A 119 -25.14 -0.28 18.71
C GLU A 119 -26.02 -1.49 19.04
N ALA A 120 -25.43 -2.57 19.57
CA ALA A 120 -26.16 -3.71 20.11
C ALA A 120 -26.84 -3.42 21.46
N ARG A 121 -26.63 -2.25 22.06
CA ARG A 121 -27.14 -1.80 23.37
C ARG A 121 -26.70 -2.75 24.50
N ASN A 122 -25.41 -3.08 24.51
CA ASN A 122 -24.87 -3.94 25.56
C ASN A 122 -24.93 -3.27 26.92
N GLN A 123 -25.39 -4.03 27.93
CA GLN A 123 -25.40 -3.64 29.35
C GLN A 123 -24.60 -4.62 30.23
N LYS A 124 -24.01 -5.65 29.62
CA LYS A 124 -23.28 -6.69 30.33
C LYS A 124 -21.82 -6.27 30.56
N PRO A 125 -21.19 -6.77 31.62
CA PRO A 125 -19.77 -6.53 31.86
C PRO A 125 -18.92 -7.07 30.71
N CYS A 126 -17.86 -6.34 30.37
CA CYS A 126 -16.94 -6.70 29.29
C CYS A 126 -15.55 -6.96 29.87
N ARG A 127 -14.92 -8.00 29.35
CA ARG A 127 -13.51 -8.33 29.58
C ARG A 127 -12.75 -8.28 28.25
N ARG A 128 -11.45 -8.14 28.31
CA ARG A 128 -10.59 -8.01 27.13
C ARG A 128 -9.62 -9.17 27.03
N LEU A 129 -9.67 -9.89 25.92
CA LEU A 129 -8.64 -10.83 25.48
C LEU A 129 -7.62 -10.04 24.66
N TRP A 130 -6.38 -9.98 25.13
CA TRP A 130 -5.29 -9.24 24.47
C TRP A 130 -4.22 -10.21 23.99
N VAL A 131 -4.28 -10.62 22.72
CA VAL A 131 -3.35 -11.58 22.11
C VAL A 131 -2.94 -11.10 20.71
N SER A 132 -1.68 -11.29 20.37
CA SER A 132 -1.11 -10.93 19.05
C SER A 132 -0.92 -12.17 18.16
N SER A 133 -1.36 -13.34 18.60
CA SER A 133 -1.36 -14.56 17.81
C SER A 133 -2.60 -15.40 18.13
N VAL A 134 -2.98 -16.28 17.22
CA VAL A 134 -4.16 -17.18 17.35
C VAL A 134 -3.73 -18.64 17.55
N THR A 135 -2.52 -18.89 18.04
CA THR A 135 -2.11 -20.24 18.43
C THR A 135 -2.96 -20.74 19.59
N ASP A 136 -3.16 -22.05 19.69
CA ASP A 136 -3.95 -22.66 20.77
C ASP A 136 -3.42 -22.25 22.14
N LYS A 137 -2.09 -22.16 22.28
CA LYS A 137 -1.42 -21.74 23.50
C LYS A 137 -1.75 -20.29 23.83
N ALA A 138 -1.58 -19.37 22.85
CA ALA A 138 -1.86 -17.95 23.07
C ALA A 138 -3.32 -17.69 23.45
N ILE A 139 -4.26 -18.41 22.82
CA ILE A 139 -5.70 -18.32 23.15
C ILE A 139 -5.93 -18.81 24.59
N ARG A 140 -5.44 -19.99 24.98
CA ARG A 140 -5.62 -20.52 26.36
C ARG A 140 -5.02 -19.61 27.41
N ASP A 141 -3.77 -19.19 27.20
CA ASP A 141 -3.05 -18.28 28.10
C ASP A 141 -3.78 -16.94 28.23
N GLY A 142 -4.27 -16.39 27.09
CA GLY A 142 -5.05 -15.16 27.05
C GLY A 142 -6.37 -15.26 27.82
N PHE A 143 -7.12 -16.36 27.70
CA PHE A 143 -8.35 -16.59 28.47
C PHE A 143 -8.10 -16.76 29.96
N ALA A 144 -6.94 -17.29 30.34
CA ALA A 144 -6.53 -17.36 31.76
C ALA A 144 -6.20 -15.96 32.37
N HIS A 145 -5.86 -14.97 31.51
CA HIS A 145 -5.42 -13.62 31.91
C HIS A 145 -6.30 -12.50 31.36
N LEU A 146 -7.60 -12.72 31.23
CA LEU A 146 -8.54 -11.70 30.75
C LEU A 146 -8.50 -10.44 31.65
N LYS A 147 -8.39 -9.28 31.01
CA LYS A 147 -8.38 -7.97 31.68
C LYS A 147 -9.75 -7.31 31.71
N ASN A 148 -9.94 -6.32 32.55
CA ASN A 148 -11.13 -5.49 32.53
C ASN A 148 -11.10 -4.59 31.29
N SER A 149 -12.19 -4.55 30.52
CA SER A 149 -12.26 -3.73 29.31
C SER A 149 -12.06 -2.23 29.58
N LYS A 150 -12.38 -1.75 30.80
CA LYS A 150 -12.20 -0.35 31.19
C LYS A 150 -10.73 0.11 31.20
N GLU A 151 -9.79 -0.82 31.35
CA GLU A 151 -8.35 -0.50 31.28
C GLU A 151 -7.95 0.05 29.89
N TYR A 152 -8.74 -0.27 28.87
CA TYR A 152 -8.54 0.15 27.48
C TYR A 152 -9.40 1.36 27.05
N ASP A 153 -10.09 2.03 28.01
CA ASP A 153 -10.92 3.21 27.71
C ASP A 153 -10.10 4.37 27.10
N PRO A 154 -8.87 4.69 27.53
CA PRO A 154 -8.06 5.70 26.88
C PRO A 154 -7.71 5.34 25.43
N LEU A 155 -7.38 4.07 25.17
CA LEU A 155 -7.09 3.58 23.82
C LEU A 155 -8.31 3.68 22.90
N TYR A 156 -9.50 3.31 23.40
CA TYR A 156 -10.76 3.46 22.69
C TYR A 156 -11.07 4.94 22.37
N ARG A 157 -10.88 5.86 23.36
CA ARG A 157 -11.07 7.30 23.14
C ARG A 157 -10.17 7.83 22.04
N ALA A 158 -8.89 7.42 22.02
CA ALA A 158 -7.97 7.79 20.95
C ALA A 158 -8.45 7.31 19.58
N ALA A 159 -8.98 6.08 19.49
CA ALA A 159 -9.52 5.52 18.24
C ALA A 159 -10.77 6.27 17.75
N VAL A 160 -11.69 6.59 18.65
CA VAL A 160 -12.89 7.40 18.34
C VAL A 160 -12.48 8.79 17.86
N SER A 161 -11.61 9.47 18.60
CA SER A 161 -11.12 10.81 18.26
C SER A 161 -10.48 10.86 16.87
N ARG A 162 -9.69 9.83 16.53
CA ARG A 162 -9.11 9.70 15.17
C ARG A 162 -10.20 9.58 14.10
N ALA A 163 -11.16 8.68 14.30
CA ALA A 163 -12.23 8.44 13.33
C ALA A 163 -13.11 9.69 13.15
N GLU A 164 -13.45 10.35 14.23
CA GLU A 164 -14.25 11.59 14.22
C GLU A 164 -13.50 12.78 13.58
N ALA A 165 -12.20 12.93 13.86
CA ALA A 165 -11.36 13.94 13.25
C ALA A 165 -11.22 13.75 11.73
N ASP A 166 -10.95 12.51 11.28
CA ASP A 166 -10.87 12.17 9.86
C ASP A 166 -12.22 12.43 9.15
N TRP A 167 -13.35 12.15 9.81
CA TRP A 167 -14.68 12.42 9.30
C TRP A 167 -14.94 13.93 9.17
N LEU A 168 -14.71 14.71 10.24
CA LEU A 168 -14.95 16.16 10.25
C LEU A 168 -14.12 16.88 9.17
N VAL A 169 -12.83 16.66 9.14
CA VAL A 169 -11.92 17.32 8.19
C VAL A 169 -12.17 16.82 6.78
N GLY A 170 -12.24 15.50 6.58
CA GLY A 170 -12.36 14.91 5.26
C GLY A 170 -13.67 15.27 4.54
N ILE A 171 -14.81 15.20 5.22
CA ILE A 171 -16.12 15.52 4.64
C ILE A 171 -16.23 17.01 4.34
N ASN A 172 -15.90 17.87 5.30
CA ASN A 172 -16.04 19.31 5.14
C ASN A 172 -15.15 19.87 4.05
N ALA A 173 -13.86 19.52 4.06
CA ALA A 173 -12.91 19.98 3.06
C ALA A 173 -13.25 19.46 1.65
N THR A 174 -13.59 18.16 1.52
CA THR A 174 -13.98 17.57 0.25
C THR A 174 -15.23 18.22 -0.34
N ARG A 175 -16.26 18.47 0.49
CA ARG A 175 -17.48 19.13 0.04
C ARG A 175 -17.23 20.58 -0.35
N ALA A 176 -16.45 21.32 0.45
CA ALA A 176 -16.11 22.70 0.15
C ALA A 176 -15.40 22.87 -1.19
N LEU A 177 -14.33 22.11 -1.42
CA LEU A 177 -13.61 22.12 -2.69
C LEU A 177 -14.51 21.71 -3.87
N THR A 178 -15.30 20.66 -3.67
CA THR A 178 -16.20 20.15 -4.71
C THR A 178 -17.29 21.18 -5.07
N CYS A 179 -17.88 21.87 -4.09
CA CYS A 179 -18.91 22.90 -4.31
C CYS A 179 -18.30 24.14 -4.97
N LYS A 180 -17.19 24.64 -4.41
CA LYS A 180 -16.56 25.88 -4.89
C LYS A 180 -16.10 25.77 -6.34
N TYR A 181 -15.45 24.68 -6.71
CA TYR A 181 -14.85 24.51 -8.03
C TYR A 181 -15.70 23.69 -9.00
N ASN A 182 -16.90 23.29 -8.59
CA ASN A 182 -17.81 22.46 -9.37
C ASN A 182 -17.10 21.22 -10.02
N ALA A 183 -16.17 20.63 -9.29
CA ALA A 183 -15.34 19.51 -9.71
C ALA A 183 -15.24 18.48 -8.59
N GLN A 184 -15.15 17.19 -8.95
CA GLN A 184 -14.93 16.13 -7.94
C GLN A 184 -13.50 16.23 -7.39
N LEU A 185 -13.34 16.96 -6.31
CA LEU A 185 -12.08 17.21 -5.64
C LEU A 185 -12.15 16.65 -4.21
N SER A 186 -11.47 15.55 -3.96
CA SER A 186 -11.36 14.96 -2.62
C SER A 186 -10.00 15.25 -2.00
N CYS A 187 -9.99 15.59 -0.72
CA CYS A 187 -8.78 15.80 0.05
C CYS A 187 -8.87 15.11 1.43
N GLY A 188 -7.74 15.00 2.11
CA GLY A 188 -7.65 14.42 3.43
C GLY A 188 -6.20 14.28 3.88
N ARG A 189 -5.98 14.16 5.20
CA ARG A 189 -4.66 14.20 5.83
C ARG A 189 -3.66 13.12 5.39
N VAL A 190 -4.08 12.10 4.65
CA VAL A 190 -3.18 11.06 4.12
C VAL A 190 -3.08 11.15 2.61
N GLN A 191 -4.22 11.21 1.90
CA GLN A 191 -4.21 11.23 0.43
C GLN A 191 -3.58 12.50 -0.15
N THR A 192 -3.78 13.66 0.50
CA THR A 192 -3.25 14.94 -0.01
C THR A 192 -1.73 15.04 0.15
N PRO A 193 -1.12 14.74 1.31
CA PRO A 193 0.33 14.67 1.42
C PRO A 193 0.96 13.63 0.48
N THR A 194 0.29 12.51 0.25
CA THR A 194 0.76 11.50 -0.71
C THR A 194 0.86 12.09 -2.13
N LEU A 195 -0.14 12.86 -2.56
CA LEU A 195 -0.09 13.58 -3.84
C LEU A 195 1.00 14.66 -3.85
N ALA A 196 1.17 15.39 -2.76
CA ALA A 196 2.18 16.43 -2.63
C ALA A 196 3.61 15.87 -2.76
N MET A 197 3.88 14.69 -2.16
CA MET A 197 5.16 14.00 -2.33
C MET A 197 5.45 13.64 -3.79
N ILE A 198 4.44 13.18 -4.53
CA ILE A 198 4.59 12.86 -5.95
C ILE A 198 4.82 14.12 -6.76
N GLN A 199 4.10 15.21 -6.47
CA GLN A 199 4.32 16.50 -7.12
C GLN A 199 5.72 17.06 -6.84
N ALA A 200 6.21 16.96 -5.60
CA ALA A 200 7.56 17.36 -5.23
C ALA A 200 8.61 16.63 -6.07
N ARG A 201 8.45 15.30 -6.24
CA ARG A 201 9.32 14.49 -7.10
C ARG A 201 9.24 14.91 -8.57
N GLU A 202 8.06 15.18 -9.11
CA GLU A 202 7.90 15.69 -10.49
C GLU A 202 8.54 17.07 -10.66
N ASN A 203 8.50 17.92 -9.63
CA ASN A 203 9.17 19.20 -9.63
C ASN A 203 10.70 19.07 -9.56
N GLU A 204 11.23 18.14 -8.74
CA GLU A 204 12.66 17.79 -8.73
C GLU A 204 13.12 17.39 -10.14
N ILE A 205 12.39 16.49 -10.79
CA ILE A 205 12.72 16.01 -12.15
C ILE A 205 12.66 17.14 -13.17
N ARG A 206 11.65 18.01 -13.11
CA ARG A 206 11.47 19.11 -14.07
C ARG A 206 12.53 20.20 -13.94
N ARG A 207 12.97 20.49 -12.71
CA ARG A 207 13.98 21.50 -12.42
C ARG A 207 15.41 20.97 -12.54
N PHE A 208 15.55 19.66 -12.71
CA PHE A 208 16.87 19.03 -12.79
C PHE A 208 17.60 19.48 -14.06
N VAL A 209 18.81 19.96 -13.88
CA VAL A 209 19.73 20.30 -14.96
C VAL A 209 20.84 19.26 -15.00
N PRO A 210 20.96 18.47 -16.06
CA PRO A 210 22.02 17.50 -16.18
C PRO A 210 23.40 18.17 -16.23
N GLU A 211 24.33 17.71 -15.38
CA GLU A 211 25.71 18.12 -15.38
C GLU A 211 26.59 17.02 -15.95
N SER A 212 27.54 17.37 -16.83
CA SER A 212 28.54 16.41 -17.32
C SER A 212 29.54 16.10 -16.23
N TYR A 213 29.86 14.82 -16.07
CA TYR A 213 30.93 14.36 -15.20
C TYR A 213 31.87 13.42 -15.96
N TYR A 214 33.09 13.29 -15.46
CA TYR A 214 34.13 12.48 -16.05
C TYR A 214 34.65 11.48 -15.02
N MET A 215 34.62 10.20 -15.39
CA MET A 215 35.23 9.11 -14.65
C MET A 215 36.53 8.70 -15.35
N ILE A 216 37.59 8.63 -14.62
CA ILE A 216 38.91 8.23 -15.15
C ILE A 216 39.18 6.81 -14.65
N THR A 217 39.46 5.90 -15.57
CA THR A 217 39.80 4.50 -15.26
C THR A 217 41.20 4.19 -15.80
N ALA A 218 42.00 3.50 -15.01
CA ALA A 218 43.29 2.98 -15.37
C ALA A 218 43.25 1.47 -15.41
N LYS A 219 43.56 0.87 -16.55
CA LYS A 219 43.58 -0.59 -16.72
C LYS A 219 45.01 -1.07 -16.74
N ALA A 220 45.34 -2.02 -15.89
CA ALA A 220 46.65 -2.64 -15.80
C ALA A 220 46.46 -4.11 -15.40
N ASP A 221 47.07 -5.04 -16.14
CA ASP A 221 47.09 -6.45 -15.87
C ASP A 221 45.69 -7.06 -15.61
N GLY A 222 44.71 -6.68 -16.42
CA GLY A 222 43.32 -7.14 -16.32
C GLY A 222 42.51 -6.47 -15.20
N ILE A 223 43.08 -5.60 -14.41
CA ILE A 223 42.42 -4.86 -13.33
C ILE A 223 42.01 -3.46 -13.81
N THR A 224 40.79 -3.07 -13.46
CA THR A 224 40.33 -1.69 -13.68
C THR A 224 40.37 -0.92 -12.37
N PHE A 225 41.21 0.09 -12.31
CA PHE A 225 41.28 1.04 -11.22
C PHE A 225 40.47 2.28 -11.60
N THR A 226 39.70 2.80 -10.66
CA THR A 226 38.94 4.07 -10.83
C THR A 226 39.64 5.17 -10.06
N TRP A 227 39.84 6.32 -10.69
CA TRP A 227 40.39 7.50 -10.03
C TRP A 227 39.53 7.93 -8.84
N LYS A 228 40.17 8.37 -7.77
CA LYS A 228 39.57 8.84 -6.56
C LYS A 228 40.16 10.16 -6.13
N GLU A 229 39.34 11.18 -5.93
CA GLU A 229 39.78 12.46 -5.40
C GLU A 229 40.24 12.34 -3.95
N GLY A 230 41.47 12.76 -3.67
CA GLY A 230 42.06 12.56 -2.33
C GLY A 230 41.36 13.30 -1.19
N LYS A 231 40.74 14.46 -1.45
CA LYS A 231 40.05 15.27 -0.42
C LYS A 231 38.62 14.84 -0.17
N THR A 232 37.84 14.66 -1.20
CA THR A 232 36.41 14.38 -1.11
C THR A 232 36.09 12.89 -1.16
N GLY A 233 37.01 12.10 -1.70
CA GLY A 233 36.77 10.69 -1.96
C GLY A 233 35.92 10.42 -3.20
N SER A 234 35.52 11.45 -3.95
CA SER A 234 34.69 11.31 -5.17
C SER A 234 35.42 10.49 -6.24
N LEU A 235 34.65 9.66 -6.96
CA LEU A 235 35.13 8.89 -8.12
C LEU A 235 34.91 9.63 -9.45
N ARG A 236 34.42 10.86 -9.39
CA ARG A 236 34.09 11.69 -10.55
C ARG A 236 34.64 13.09 -10.41
N THR A 237 35.01 13.68 -11.53
CA THR A 237 35.26 15.13 -11.62
C THR A 237 34.24 15.76 -12.58
N TYR A 238 33.85 17.00 -12.31
CA TYR A 238 32.94 17.76 -13.16
C TYR A 238 33.67 18.68 -14.13
N GLN A 239 35.00 18.70 -14.07
CA GLN A 239 35.86 19.52 -14.92
C GLN A 239 36.57 18.66 -15.96
N LYS A 240 36.30 18.92 -17.24
CA LYS A 240 36.89 18.19 -18.37
C LYS A 240 38.42 18.33 -18.44
N GLU A 241 38.89 19.54 -18.21
CA GLU A 241 40.30 19.88 -18.20
C GLU A 241 41.05 19.08 -17.12
N ARG A 242 40.46 18.99 -15.93
CA ARG A 242 40.98 18.20 -14.82
C ARG A 242 41.08 16.70 -15.17
N ALA A 243 40.06 16.17 -15.82
CA ALA A 243 40.10 14.78 -16.27
C ALA A 243 41.23 14.52 -17.29
N GLN A 244 41.48 15.48 -18.19
CA GLN A 244 42.57 15.39 -19.16
C GLN A 244 43.98 15.54 -18.51
N GLU A 245 44.11 16.40 -17.50
CA GLU A 245 45.32 16.53 -16.70
C GLU A 245 45.66 15.23 -15.98
N ILE A 246 44.68 14.64 -15.30
CA ILE A 246 44.81 13.35 -14.62
C ILE A 246 45.29 12.28 -15.60
N LYS A 247 44.67 12.20 -16.77
CA LYS A 247 45.04 11.22 -17.81
C LYS A 247 46.51 11.44 -18.24
N LYS A 248 46.90 12.66 -18.59
CA LYS A 248 48.26 12.99 -18.99
C LYS A 248 49.28 12.71 -17.91
N GLU A 249 48.94 12.96 -16.65
CA GLU A 249 49.79 12.65 -15.51
C GLU A 249 50.00 11.14 -15.35
N CYS A 250 48.95 10.38 -15.46
CA CYS A 250 49.00 8.92 -15.34
C CYS A 250 49.67 8.21 -16.53
N GLU A 251 49.65 8.82 -17.72
CA GLU A 251 50.36 8.29 -18.90
C GLU A 251 51.89 8.47 -18.79
N LYS A 252 52.37 9.38 -17.90
CA LYS A 252 53.81 9.63 -17.66
C LYS A 252 54.36 8.80 -16.51
N HIS A 253 53.52 8.27 -15.65
CA HIS A 253 53.92 7.57 -14.42
C HIS A 253 53.34 6.17 -14.37
N SER A 254 54.10 5.24 -13.83
CA SER A 254 53.59 3.91 -13.51
C SER A 254 52.54 3.95 -12.41
N LEU A 255 51.67 2.96 -12.39
CA LEU A 255 50.68 2.78 -11.34
C LEU A 255 51.24 1.86 -10.24
N ILE A 256 51.41 2.39 -9.04
CA ILE A 256 52.06 1.72 -7.91
C ILE A 256 51.01 1.38 -6.86
N ILE A 257 50.95 0.12 -6.42
CA ILE A 257 50.08 -0.32 -5.35
C ILE A 257 50.60 0.17 -4.01
N ARG A 258 49.83 1.03 -3.34
CA ARG A 258 50.19 1.58 -2.02
C ARG A 258 49.64 0.75 -0.87
N LYS A 259 48.43 0.22 -1.03
CA LYS A 259 47.75 -0.53 0.03
C LYS A 259 46.76 -1.51 -0.54
N THR A 260 46.66 -2.66 0.09
CA THR A 260 45.59 -3.62 -0.17
C THR A 260 44.88 -3.93 1.14
N GLU A 261 43.58 -3.72 1.18
CA GLU A 261 42.73 -4.05 2.33
C GLU A 261 41.83 -5.23 1.96
N LYS A 262 41.83 -6.24 2.82
CA LYS A 262 40.91 -7.38 2.74
C LYS A 262 40.05 -7.42 3.96
N LYS A 263 38.73 -7.50 3.76
CA LYS A 263 37.75 -7.58 4.86
C LYS A 263 36.70 -8.62 4.54
N GLU A 264 36.48 -9.53 5.48
CA GLU A 264 35.31 -10.40 5.41
C GLU A 264 34.07 -9.60 5.80
N LYS A 265 33.09 -9.56 4.91
CA LYS A 265 31.78 -8.95 5.15
C LYS A 265 30.72 -10.03 5.27
N LYS A 266 29.74 -9.77 6.15
CA LYS A 266 28.60 -10.63 6.41
C LYS A 266 27.33 -9.87 6.12
N VAL A 267 26.48 -10.43 5.26
CA VAL A 267 25.13 -9.93 4.99
C VAL A 267 24.15 -10.90 5.61
N TYR A 268 23.37 -10.42 6.57
CA TYR A 268 22.39 -11.23 7.25
C TYR A 268 21.12 -11.42 6.40
N PRO A 269 20.40 -12.55 6.57
CA PRO A 269 19.12 -12.72 5.91
C PRO A 269 18.16 -11.58 6.31
N PRO A 270 17.33 -11.11 5.37
CA PRO A 270 16.34 -10.09 5.67
C PRO A 270 15.31 -10.63 6.66
N LEU A 271 14.72 -9.74 7.46
CA LEU A 271 13.62 -10.08 8.34
C LEU A 271 12.43 -10.62 7.54
N LEU A 272 11.50 -11.26 8.21
CA LEU A 272 10.26 -11.76 7.64
C LEU A 272 9.44 -10.64 6.99
N TYR A 273 8.43 -10.99 6.21
CA TYR A 273 7.58 -9.99 5.58
C TYR A 273 6.54 -9.41 6.53
N ASP A 274 6.46 -8.07 6.55
CA ASP A 274 5.22 -7.34 6.75
C ASP A 274 4.49 -7.15 5.42
N LEU A 275 3.30 -6.57 5.43
CA LEU A 275 2.54 -6.35 4.19
C LEU A 275 3.22 -5.36 3.26
N THR A 276 3.77 -4.27 3.78
CA THR A 276 4.39 -3.20 2.97
C THR A 276 5.60 -3.71 2.21
N GLU A 277 6.48 -4.48 2.88
CA GLU A 277 7.66 -5.06 2.24
C GLU A 277 7.28 -6.09 1.19
N LEU A 278 6.27 -6.94 1.47
CA LEU A 278 5.77 -7.89 0.48
C LEU A 278 5.18 -7.18 -0.74
N GLN A 279 4.43 -6.10 -0.55
CA GLN A 279 3.89 -5.29 -1.65
C GLN A 279 5.01 -4.65 -2.48
N ARG A 280 6.09 -4.18 -1.83
CA ARG A 280 7.26 -3.63 -2.50
C ARG A 280 7.95 -4.67 -3.38
N ASP A 281 8.22 -5.85 -2.84
CA ASP A 281 8.89 -6.92 -3.58
C ASP A 281 8.01 -7.47 -4.71
N ALA A 282 6.70 -7.61 -4.49
CA ALA A 282 5.75 -8.01 -5.53
C ALA A 282 5.66 -6.98 -6.67
N ASN A 283 5.70 -5.69 -6.35
CA ASN A 283 5.72 -4.63 -7.36
C ASN A 283 7.03 -4.61 -8.15
N LYS A 284 8.18 -4.68 -7.46
CA LYS A 284 9.50 -4.71 -8.11
C LYS A 284 9.69 -5.90 -9.04
N ARG A 285 9.30 -7.11 -8.60
CA ARG A 285 9.56 -8.36 -9.32
C ARG A 285 8.50 -8.69 -10.36
N PHE A 286 7.24 -8.38 -10.09
CA PHE A 286 6.11 -8.84 -10.91
C PHE A 286 5.25 -7.71 -11.46
N GLY A 287 5.52 -6.45 -11.09
CA GLY A 287 4.71 -5.30 -11.49
C GLY A 287 3.31 -5.27 -10.86
N LEU A 288 3.04 -6.11 -9.85
CA LEU A 288 1.76 -6.13 -9.16
C LEU A 288 1.56 -4.85 -8.36
N SER A 289 0.36 -4.31 -8.38
CA SER A 289 0.00 -3.18 -7.52
C SER A 289 -0.09 -3.61 -6.05
N ALA A 290 -0.01 -2.62 -5.15
CA ALA A 290 -0.20 -2.84 -3.72
C ALA A 290 -1.56 -3.51 -3.42
N LYS A 291 -2.61 -3.07 -4.13
CA LYS A 291 -3.97 -3.63 -3.97
C LYS A 291 -4.11 -5.04 -4.51
N GLU A 292 -3.54 -5.33 -5.69
CA GLU A 292 -3.52 -6.69 -6.25
C GLU A 292 -2.79 -7.64 -5.31
N THR A 293 -1.62 -7.25 -4.80
CA THR A 293 -0.86 -8.03 -3.81
C THR A 293 -1.69 -8.32 -2.57
N LEU A 294 -2.36 -7.31 -1.99
CA LEU A 294 -3.24 -7.49 -0.83
C LEU A 294 -4.39 -8.45 -1.14
N ASN A 295 -5.04 -8.32 -2.29
CA ASN A 295 -6.15 -9.19 -2.69
C ASN A 295 -5.70 -10.65 -2.87
N ILE A 296 -4.50 -10.87 -3.42
CA ILE A 296 -3.90 -12.21 -3.55
C ILE A 296 -3.62 -12.79 -2.17
N MET A 297 -2.99 -12.00 -1.29
CA MET A 297 -2.72 -12.40 0.08
C MET A 297 -3.98 -12.76 0.85
N GLN A 298 -5.07 -11.99 0.66
CA GLN A 298 -6.35 -12.27 1.28
C GLN A 298 -6.87 -13.66 0.86
N ARG A 299 -6.74 -14.05 -0.40
CA ARG A 299 -7.13 -15.38 -0.89
C ARG A 299 -6.25 -16.48 -0.32
N LEU A 300 -4.93 -16.27 -0.25
CA LEU A 300 -3.99 -17.24 0.34
C LEU A 300 -4.27 -17.45 1.84
N TYR A 301 -4.71 -16.41 2.55
CA TYR A 301 -5.09 -16.47 3.95
C TYR A 301 -6.48 -17.08 4.17
N GLU A 302 -7.52 -16.61 3.44
CA GLU A 302 -8.92 -16.99 3.73
C GLU A 302 -9.33 -18.29 3.05
N ASN A 303 -8.99 -18.44 1.76
CA ASN A 303 -9.45 -19.57 0.95
C ASN A 303 -8.50 -20.76 1.06
N HIS A 304 -7.20 -20.53 0.79
CA HIS A 304 -6.19 -21.59 0.85
C HIS A 304 -5.72 -21.85 2.29
N LYS A 305 -5.76 -20.85 3.17
CA LYS A 305 -5.30 -20.89 4.57
C LYS A 305 -3.83 -21.25 4.74
N VAL A 306 -3.01 -21.00 3.73
CA VAL A 306 -1.60 -21.38 3.69
C VAL A 306 -0.63 -20.31 4.17
N LEU A 307 -1.11 -19.08 4.36
CA LEU A 307 -0.33 -17.96 4.91
C LEU A 307 -1.07 -17.36 6.11
N THR A 308 -0.31 -16.72 7.00
CA THR A 308 -0.84 -16.00 8.16
C THR A 308 -1.52 -14.68 7.74
N TYR A 309 -2.13 -13.98 8.68
CA TYR A 309 -2.90 -12.77 8.43
C TYR A 309 -2.10 -11.70 7.67
N PRO A 310 -2.61 -11.17 6.54
CA PRO A 310 -1.82 -10.34 5.65
C PRO A 310 -1.58 -8.90 6.13
N ARG A 311 -2.45 -8.33 6.97
CA ARG A 311 -2.37 -6.91 7.35
C ARG A 311 -1.59 -6.72 8.65
N THR A 312 -0.30 -6.93 8.58
CA THR A 312 0.64 -6.75 9.69
C THR A 312 1.75 -5.79 9.32
N ASP A 313 2.18 -5.00 10.28
CA ASP A 313 3.36 -4.11 10.23
C ASP A 313 4.60 -4.75 10.86
N SER A 314 4.43 -5.92 11.48
CA SER A 314 5.54 -6.62 12.13
C SER A 314 6.29 -7.54 11.17
N ARG A 315 7.60 -7.57 11.33
CA ARG A 315 8.54 -8.48 10.67
C ARG A 315 9.07 -9.55 11.62
N TYR A 316 8.45 -9.65 12.82
CA TYR A 316 8.88 -10.52 13.89
C TYR A 316 7.80 -11.52 14.26
N LEU A 317 8.21 -12.63 14.88
CA LEU A 317 7.32 -13.62 15.47
C LEU A 317 7.27 -13.47 16.98
N THR A 318 6.17 -13.90 17.57
CA THR A 318 6.05 -14.08 19.00
C THR A 318 6.61 -15.43 19.45
N SER A 319 7.04 -15.54 20.70
CA SER A 319 7.68 -16.75 21.23
C SER A 319 6.77 -17.99 21.24
N ASP A 320 5.44 -17.81 21.26
CA ASP A 320 4.49 -18.92 21.21
C ASP A 320 4.41 -19.57 19.82
N VAL A 321 4.73 -18.83 18.74
CA VAL A 321 4.77 -19.33 17.36
C VAL A 321 5.98 -20.28 17.15
N VAL A 322 7.06 -20.11 17.93
CA VAL A 322 8.29 -20.90 17.78
C VAL A 322 8.03 -22.41 17.86
N GLY A 323 7.16 -22.83 18.77
CA GLY A 323 6.78 -24.22 18.93
C GLY A 323 6.08 -24.86 17.72
N THR A 324 5.52 -24.04 16.81
CA THR A 324 4.82 -24.51 15.61
C THR A 324 5.70 -24.52 14.35
N LEU A 325 6.97 -24.08 14.45
CA LEU A 325 7.85 -23.93 13.27
C LEU A 325 8.10 -25.25 12.54
N SER A 326 8.25 -26.36 13.25
CA SER A 326 8.42 -27.67 12.64
C SER A 326 7.23 -28.08 11.79
N GLU A 327 6.00 -27.89 12.26
CA GLU A 327 4.77 -28.21 11.52
C GLU A 327 4.61 -27.31 10.29
N ARG A 328 4.97 -26.02 10.41
CA ARG A 328 4.94 -25.06 9.28
C ARG A 328 5.94 -25.41 8.19
N LEU A 329 7.13 -25.89 8.59
CA LEU A 329 8.15 -26.37 7.65
C LEU A 329 7.68 -27.63 6.93
N ASP A 330 7.00 -28.56 7.61
CA ASP A 330 6.39 -29.74 6.96
C ASP A 330 5.32 -29.33 5.95
N ALA A 331 4.44 -28.43 6.34
CA ALA A 331 3.35 -27.96 5.50
C ALA A 331 3.83 -27.29 4.21
N CYS A 332 4.92 -26.53 4.25
CA CYS A 332 5.51 -25.87 3.08
C CYS A 332 6.57 -26.73 2.35
N ALA A 333 6.88 -27.94 2.81
CA ALA A 333 7.89 -28.85 2.19
C ALA A 333 7.38 -29.49 0.89
N VAL A 334 6.93 -28.69 -0.06
CA VAL A 334 6.36 -29.13 -1.34
C VAL A 334 7.15 -28.57 -2.52
N GLY A 335 7.16 -29.29 -3.65
CA GLY A 335 7.79 -28.85 -4.89
C GLY A 335 9.22 -28.30 -4.68
N PRO A 336 9.51 -27.08 -5.13
CA PRO A 336 10.85 -26.51 -5.07
C PRO A 336 11.36 -26.19 -3.66
N TYR A 337 10.46 -26.13 -2.66
CA TYR A 337 10.81 -25.76 -1.27
C TYR A 337 11.23 -26.98 -0.43
N ARG A 338 10.89 -28.22 -0.88
CA ARG A 338 11.00 -29.44 -0.08
C ARG A 338 12.40 -29.65 0.52
N LYS A 339 13.42 -29.59 -0.32
CA LYS A 339 14.82 -29.81 0.12
C LYS A 339 15.21 -28.86 1.24
N MET A 340 14.97 -27.57 1.04
CA MET A 340 15.35 -26.53 2.00
C MET A 340 14.51 -26.60 3.29
N ALA A 341 13.20 -26.78 3.19
CA ALA A 341 12.33 -26.89 4.35
C ALA A 341 12.74 -28.07 5.24
N LEU A 342 13.05 -29.23 4.66
CA LEU A 342 13.55 -30.38 5.40
C LEU A 342 14.94 -30.15 6.00
N THR A 343 15.83 -29.44 5.31
CA THR A 343 17.15 -29.06 5.83
C THR A 343 17.03 -28.15 7.03
N VAL A 344 16.13 -27.16 6.99
CA VAL A 344 15.86 -26.26 8.13
C VAL A 344 15.21 -27.03 9.27
N LYS A 345 14.24 -27.89 8.97
CA LYS A 345 13.58 -28.71 10.00
C LYS A 345 14.57 -29.61 10.78
N ALA A 346 15.53 -30.23 10.08
CA ALA A 346 16.55 -31.08 10.68
C ALA A 346 17.45 -30.32 11.67
N GLN A 347 17.41 -28.99 11.69
CA GLN A 347 18.14 -28.17 12.68
C GLN A 347 17.37 -27.97 13.98
N HIS A 348 16.17 -28.52 14.13
CA HIS A 348 15.28 -28.34 15.29
C HIS A 348 15.03 -26.87 15.61
N PRO A 349 14.42 -26.09 14.69
CA PRO A 349 14.27 -24.65 14.82
C PRO A 349 13.45 -24.22 16.04
N GLU A 350 12.57 -25.08 16.54
CA GLU A 350 11.77 -24.87 17.76
C GLU A 350 12.60 -24.80 19.04
N THR A 351 13.84 -25.28 19.02
CA THR A 351 14.74 -25.30 20.17
C THR A 351 15.73 -24.12 20.20
N LYS A 352 15.81 -23.37 19.12
CA LYS A 352 16.80 -22.31 18.94
C LYS A 352 16.22 -20.91 19.19
N LYS A 353 17.09 -19.97 19.54
CA LYS A 353 16.77 -18.54 19.57
C LYS A 353 17.04 -17.92 18.19
N TRP A 354 16.05 -17.22 17.66
CA TRP A 354 16.13 -16.59 16.36
C TRP A 354 16.04 -15.07 16.46
N SER A 355 16.78 -14.35 15.62
CA SER A 355 16.78 -12.88 15.60
C SER A 355 15.44 -12.27 15.17
N PHE A 356 14.60 -13.04 14.46
CA PHE A 356 13.26 -12.65 14.04
C PHE A 356 12.16 -13.01 15.05
N VAL A 357 12.52 -13.43 16.27
CA VAL A 357 11.58 -13.70 17.38
C VAL A 357 11.76 -12.63 18.44
N ASP A 358 10.79 -11.73 18.57
CA ASP A 358 10.80 -10.65 19.56
C ASP A 358 9.37 -10.18 19.87
N ASN A 359 8.84 -10.57 21.03
CA ASN A 359 7.48 -10.22 21.47
C ASN A 359 7.24 -8.70 21.54
N LYS A 360 8.29 -7.89 21.79
CA LYS A 360 8.16 -6.43 21.91
C LYS A 360 8.00 -5.73 20.57
N LYS A 361 8.35 -6.41 19.49
CA LYS A 361 8.29 -5.90 18.11
C LYS A 361 7.09 -6.45 17.33
N VAL A 362 6.20 -7.14 18.00
CA VAL A 362 4.92 -7.59 17.47
C VAL A 362 3.82 -6.76 18.11
N SER A 363 3.07 -6.02 17.29
CA SER A 363 1.92 -5.23 17.69
C SER A 363 0.66 -6.10 17.74
N ASP A 364 -0.22 -5.92 16.77
CA ASP A 364 -1.50 -6.62 16.67
C ASP A 364 -1.34 -8.03 16.08
N HIS A 365 -0.40 -8.19 15.15
CA HIS A 365 -0.14 -9.44 14.42
C HIS A 365 1.36 -9.63 14.19
N HIS A 366 1.82 -10.88 14.22
CA HIS A 366 3.18 -11.23 13.84
C HIS A 366 3.39 -11.19 12.31
N ALA A 367 4.63 -11.36 11.86
CA ALA A 367 5.02 -11.37 10.45
C ALA A 367 4.22 -12.39 9.60
N ILE A 368 4.18 -12.14 8.30
CA ILE A 368 3.57 -13.03 7.31
C ILE A 368 4.48 -14.24 7.08
N ILE A 369 3.98 -15.43 7.42
CA ILE A 369 4.68 -16.71 7.26
C ILE A 369 3.72 -17.82 6.79
N PRO A 370 4.21 -18.96 6.32
CA PRO A 370 3.38 -20.14 6.08
C PRO A 370 2.67 -20.62 7.35
N THR A 371 1.48 -21.17 7.19
CA THR A 371 0.72 -21.84 8.25
C THR A 371 1.07 -23.31 8.34
N GLU A 372 0.45 -24.04 9.26
CA GLU A 372 0.51 -25.49 9.39
C GLU A 372 -0.36 -26.24 8.35
N GLN A 373 -1.09 -25.51 7.52
CA GLN A 373 -1.95 -26.09 6.48
C GLN A 373 -1.09 -26.63 5.33
N PHE A 374 -1.30 -27.89 4.97
CA PHE A 374 -0.67 -28.50 3.80
C PHE A 374 -0.97 -27.72 2.52
N VAL A 375 0.05 -27.54 1.69
CA VAL A 375 -0.01 -26.70 0.49
C VAL A 375 -0.16 -27.54 -0.74
N ASP A 376 -1.19 -27.29 -1.54
CA ASP A 376 -1.32 -27.79 -2.90
C ASP A 376 -1.11 -26.65 -3.91
N LEU A 377 0.06 -26.62 -4.51
CA LEU A 377 0.43 -25.60 -5.49
C LEU A 377 -0.39 -25.70 -6.79
N THR A 378 -1.00 -26.87 -7.08
CA THR A 378 -1.74 -27.08 -8.34
C THR A 378 -3.06 -26.30 -8.36
N HIS A 379 -3.66 -26.09 -7.19
CA HIS A 379 -4.89 -25.33 -7.03
C HIS A 379 -4.70 -23.80 -6.94
N MET A 380 -3.46 -23.32 -6.99
CA MET A 380 -3.16 -21.90 -6.97
C MET A 380 -3.05 -21.31 -8.38
N THR A 381 -3.53 -20.09 -8.57
CA THR A 381 -3.25 -19.30 -9.78
C THR A 381 -1.76 -18.94 -9.88
N ASN A 382 -1.32 -18.50 -11.06
CA ASN A 382 0.08 -18.08 -11.24
C ASN A 382 0.47 -16.93 -10.33
N GLU A 383 -0.43 -15.96 -10.12
CA GLU A 383 -0.23 -14.82 -9.24
C GLU A 383 -0.15 -15.26 -7.77
N GLU A 384 -1.02 -16.19 -7.34
CA GLU A 384 -0.99 -16.75 -6.00
C GLU A 384 0.32 -17.52 -5.74
N ARG A 385 0.80 -18.31 -6.70
CA ARG A 385 2.09 -18.99 -6.60
C ARG A 385 3.26 -18.01 -6.46
N LYS A 386 3.26 -16.91 -7.22
CA LYS A 386 4.32 -15.87 -7.14
C LYS A 386 4.40 -15.25 -5.74
N ILE A 387 3.25 -14.89 -5.16
CA ILE A 387 3.22 -14.30 -3.82
C ILE A 387 3.56 -15.35 -2.76
N TYR A 388 3.05 -16.57 -2.88
CA TYR A 388 3.39 -17.67 -1.99
C TYR A 388 4.91 -17.96 -2.02
N ASP A 389 5.53 -18.01 -3.23
CA ASP A 389 6.96 -18.20 -3.41
C ASP A 389 7.78 -17.13 -2.69
N LEU A 390 7.40 -15.85 -2.80
CA LEU A 390 8.09 -14.78 -2.05
C LEU A 390 8.09 -15.06 -0.55
N VAL A 391 6.92 -15.37 0.01
CA VAL A 391 6.77 -15.56 1.46
C VAL A 391 7.54 -16.80 1.94
N VAL A 392 7.42 -17.93 1.24
CA VAL A 392 8.09 -19.18 1.65
C VAL A 392 9.60 -19.03 1.55
N ARG A 393 10.12 -18.46 0.46
CA ARG A 393 11.56 -18.23 0.32
C ARG A 393 12.10 -17.29 1.38
N ARG A 394 11.38 -16.20 1.71
CA ARG A 394 11.74 -15.28 2.79
C ARG A 394 11.74 -15.98 4.14
N PHE A 395 10.73 -16.80 4.41
CA PHE A 395 10.62 -17.60 5.62
C PHE A 395 11.78 -18.58 5.76
N LEU A 396 12.08 -19.37 4.73
CA LEU A 396 13.18 -20.33 4.73
C LEU A 396 14.55 -19.63 4.82
N SER A 397 14.73 -18.50 4.15
CA SER A 397 15.98 -17.73 4.21
C SER A 397 16.32 -17.19 5.59
N ALA A 398 15.29 -16.90 6.40
CA ALA A 398 15.48 -16.38 7.76
C ALA A 398 16.19 -17.38 8.70
N PHE A 399 16.16 -18.68 8.40
CA PHE A 399 16.86 -19.73 9.14
C PHE A 399 18.29 -20.00 8.65
N CYS A 400 18.66 -19.41 7.52
CA CYS A 400 19.97 -19.65 6.92
C CYS A 400 21.07 -18.79 7.55
N PRO A 401 22.33 -19.22 7.46
CA PRO A 401 23.45 -18.39 7.88
C PRO A 401 23.58 -17.14 7.01
N PRO A 402 24.29 -16.11 7.47
CA PRO A 402 24.57 -14.94 6.66
C PRO A 402 25.42 -15.31 5.43
N CYS A 403 25.18 -14.60 4.33
CA CYS A 403 26.06 -14.61 3.18
C CYS A 403 27.40 -13.99 3.58
N ARG A 404 28.51 -14.65 3.25
CA ARG A 404 29.87 -14.16 3.55
C ARG A 404 30.67 -13.97 2.26
N TYR A 405 31.33 -12.83 2.16
CA TYR A 405 32.23 -12.55 1.07
C TYR A 405 33.48 -11.82 1.54
N GLU A 406 34.60 -12.07 0.88
CA GLU A 406 35.83 -11.27 1.06
C GLU A 406 35.76 -10.08 0.11
N GLU A 407 35.76 -8.87 0.66
CA GLU A 407 35.95 -7.65 -0.11
C GLU A 407 37.42 -7.29 -0.09
N THR A 408 38.00 -7.11 -1.28
CA THR A 408 39.35 -6.63 -1.46
C THR A 408 39.29 -5.23 -2.07
N VAL A 409 39.91 -4.26 -1.41
CA VAL A 409 40.05 -2.89 -1.92
C VAL A 409 41.56 -2.62 -2.09
N ILE A 410 41.96 -2.25 -3.30
CA ILE A 410 43.34 -1.93 -3.65
C ILE A 410 43.42 -0.42 -3.88
N TYR A 411 44.31 0.21 -3.16
CA TYR A 411 44.64 1.61 -3.34
C TYR A 411 45.95 1.71 -4.11
N ALA A 412 45.96 2.47 -5.21
CA ALA A 412 47.12 2.68 -6.08
C ALA A 412 47.32 4.17 -6.34
N GLU A 413 48.52 4.52 -6.72
CA GLU A 413 48.90 5.88 -7.09
C GLU A 413 49.63 5.89 -8.42
N SER A 414 49.37 6.91 -9.26
CA SER A 414 50.13 7.20 -10.46
C SER A 414 50.47 8.70 -10.44
N GLY A 415 51.77 9.03 -10.29
CA GLY A 415 52.19 10.39 -9.98
C GLY A 415 51.56 10.88 -8.68
N ARG A 416 50.74 11.93 -8.75
CA ARG A 416 50.02 12.51 -7.60
C ARG A 416 48.56 12.03 -7.49
N GLU A 417 48.10 11.23 -8.44
CA GLU A 417 46.70 10.85 -8.57
C GLU A 417 46.43 9.51 -7.89
N GLN A 418 45.35 9.46 -7.15
CA GLN A 418 44.93 8.25 -6.42
C GLN A 418 43.92 7.44 -7.23
N PHE A 419 44.03 6.12 -7.13
CA PHE A 419 43.17 5.16 -7.78
C PHE A 419 42.70 4.08 -6.80
N VAL A 420 41.53 3.52 -7.05
CA VAL A 420 40.98 2.44 -6.23
C VAL A 420 40.41 1.36 -7.14
N ALA A 421 40.67 0.10 -6.79
CA ALA A 421 40.02 -1.06 -7.39
C ALA A 421 39.33 -1.86 -6.30
N ARG A 422 38.14 -2.43 -6.60
CA ARG A 422 37.36 -3.22 -5.67
C ARG A 422 37.05 -4.58 -6.30
N GLY A 423 37.12 -5.62 -5.51
CA GLY A 423 36.72 -6.95 -5.90
C GLY A 423 36.00 -7.65 -4.76
N LYS A 424 35.09 -8.54 -5.10
CA LYS A 424 34.37 -9.37 -4.14
C LYS A 424 34.54 -10.85 -4.52
N VAL A 425 34.88 -11.67 -3.54
CA VAL A 425 34.95 -13.12 -3.69
C VAL A 425 33.96 -13.76 -2.71
N MET A 426 32.99 -14.49 -3.23
CA MET A 426 32.01 -15.19 -2.41
C MET A 426 32.70 -16.32 -1.65
N ILE A 427 32.54 -16.33 -0.31
CA ILE A 427 33.03 -17.38 0.58
C ILE A 427 31.90 -18.37 0.86
N ASP A 428 30.71 -17.85 1.16
CA ASP A 428 29.55 -18.66 1.50
C ASP A 428 28.28 -17.91 1.07
N GLU A 429 27.48 -18.54 0.23
CA GLU A 429 26.23 -17.94 -0.27
C GLU A 429 25.17 -17.75 0.84
N GLY A 430 25.23 -18.58 1.90
CA GLY A 430 24.28 -18.49 3.00
C GLY A 430 22.84 -18.51 2.53
N PHE A 431 22.03 -17.53 2.99
CA PHE A 431 20.62 -17.41 2.64
C PHE A 431 20.34 -17.13 1.15
N ARG A 432 21.33 -16.70 0.36
CA ARG A 432 21.17 -16.43 -1.08
C ARG A 432 20.86 -17.69 -1.89
N GLN A 433 21.22 -18.87 -1.40
CA GLN A 433 20.83 -20.16 -2.02
C GLN A 433 19.30 -20.34 -2.08
N VAL A 434 18.56 -19.68 -1.19
CA VAL A 434 17.10 -19.77 -1.09
C VAL A 434 16.43 -18.58 -1.75
N GLN A 435 16.97 -17.39 -1.53
CA GLN A 435 16.40 -16.15 -2.01
C GLN A 435 17.47 -15.33 -2.72
N GLU A 436 17.34 -15.20 -4.05
CA GLU A 436 18.15 -14.27 -4.81
C GLU A 436 17.87 -12.85 -4.35
N MET A 437 18.83 -12.23 -3.71
CA MET A 437 18.85 -10.81 -3.40
C MET A 437 20.15 -10.22 -3.93
N ASN A 438 20.07 -9.08 -4.57
CA ASN A 438 21.25 -8.28 -4.85
C ASN A 438 21.78 -7.78 -3.50
N CYS A 439 22.93 -8.30 -3.08
CA CYS A 439 23.70 -7.76 -1.97
C CYS A 439 24.55 -6.59 -2.49
N GLU A 440 23.94 -5.67 -3.23
CA GLU A 440 24.58 -4.42 -3.54
C GLU A 440 24.51 -3.55 -2.29
N ASP A 441 25.67 -3.33 -1.67
CA ASP A 441 25.83 -2.21 -0.76
C ASP A 441 25.43 -0.97 -1.56
N GLU A 442 24.42 -0.22 -1.12
CA GLU A 442 23.99 1.04 -1.75
C GLU A 442 25.00 2.18 -1.54
N ASP A 443 26.27 1.85 -1.31
CA ASP A 443 27.37 2.82 -1.23
C ASP A 443 27.53 3.53 -2.56
N GLU A 444 27.84 4.81 -2.51
CA GLU A 444 28.15 5.64 -3.68
C GLU A 444 29.22 4.98 -4.57
N PHE A 445 30.16 4.27 -3.95
CA PHE A 445 31.17 3.45 -4.61
C PHE A 445 30.60 2.29 -5.44
N SER A 446 29.50 1.66 -5.01
CA SER A 446 28.91 0.51 -5.72
C SER A 446 28.25 0.90 -7.05
N ARG A 447 27.85 2.16 -7.19
CA ARG A 447 27.23 2.67 -8.42
C ARG A 447 28.26 2.95 -9.52
N ASP A 448 29.46 3.37 -9.14
CA ASP A 448 30.48 3.87 -10.06
C ASP A 448 31.60 2.84 -10.33
N MET A 449 31.77 1.85 -9.47
CA MET A 449 32.74 0.77 -9.66
C MET A 449 32.06 -0.59 -9.89
N LYS A 450 32.48 -1.29 -10.92
CA LYS A 450 32.06 -2.70 -11.13
C LYS A 450 32.89 -3.62 -10.23
N ASP A 451 32.23 -4.54 -9.57
CA ASP A 451 32.91 -5.64 -8.90
C ASP A 451 33.69 -6.46 -9.94
N GLN A 452 34.93 -6.79 -9.62
CA GLN A 452 35.82 -7.57 -10.47
C GLN A 452 36.54 -8.65 -9.65
N THR A 453 36.97 -9.72 -10.32
CA THR A 453 37.83 -10.70 -9.69
C THR A 453 39.26 -10.15 -9.68
N LEU A 454 39.79 -9.89 -8.49
CA LEU A 454 41.12 -9.35 -8.32
C LEU A 454 42.14 -10.49 -8.16
N PRO A 455 43.24 -10.48 -8.91
CA PRO A 455 44.36 -11.41 -8.69
C PRO A 455 45.05 -11.09 -7.35
N LYS A 456 45.93 -12.01 -6.90
CA LYS A 456 46.74 -11.74 -5.70
C LYS A 456 47.79 -10.68 -6.01
N ILE A 457 47.62 -9.51 -5.44
CA ILE A 457 48.49 -8.36 -5.62
C ILE A 457 49.09 -7.95 -4.30
N GLY A 458 50.41 -7.71 -4.31
CA GLY A 458 51.17 -7.24 -3.17
C GLY A 458 51.35 -5.71 -3.15
N GLN A 459 51.58 -5.16 -1.98
CA GLN A 459 52.00 -3.77 -1.82
C GLN A 459 53.36 -3.53 -2.47
N GLY A 460 53.52 -2.39 -3.13
CA GLY A 460 54.75 -2.02 -3.85
C GLY A 460 54.80 -2.55 -5.29
N MET A 461 53.82 -3.35 -5.74
CA MET A 461 53.75 -3.78 -7.14
C MET A 461 53.55 -2.59 -8.06
N GLU A 462 54.32 -2.53 -9.14
CA GLU A 462 54.34 -1.45 -10.11
C GLU A 462 53.87 -1.95 -11.48
N PHE A 463 52.94 -1.23 -12.09
CA PHE A 463 52.45 -1.46 -13.45
C PHE A 463 53.01 -0.34 -14.37
N LYS A 464 53.92 -0.70 -15.24
CA LYS A 464 54.56 0.25 -16.18
C LYS A 464 53.69 0.55 -17.40
N GLN A 465 52.85 -0.38 -17.80
CA GLN A 465 51.88 -0.21 -18.90
C GLN A 465 50.47 -0.06 -18.36
N VAL A 466 49.98 1.17 -18.42
CA VAL A 466 48.66 1.51 -17.93
C VAL A 466 47.86 2.15 -19.04
N GLN A 467 46.72 1.57 -19.39
CA GLN A 467 45.77 2.20 -20.30
C GLN A 467 44.82 3.09 -19.51
N VAL A 468 44.84 4.38 -19.77
CA VAL A 468 43.99 5.35 -19.08
C VAL A 468 42.86 5.83 -19.99
N ASP A 469 41.65 5.56 -19.59
CA ASP A 469 40.41 5.92 -20.32
C ASP A 469 39.62 6.97 -19.52
N ILE A 470 39.04 7.94 -20.21
CA ILE A 470 38.09 8.91 -19.66
C ILE A 470 36.70 8.51 -20.17
N ARG A 471 35.75 8.29 -19.27
CA ARG A 471 34.36 8.08 -19.58
C ARG A 471 33.56 9.31 -19.19
N GLU A 472 32.93 9.95 -20.17
CA GLU A 472 31.98 11.02 -19.93
C GLU A 472 30.60 10.45 -19.60
N GLY A 473 29.96 11.01 -18.59
CA GLY A 473 28.58 10.73 -18.20
C GLY A 473 27.83 12.02 -17.93
N LYS A 474 26.51 11.91 -17.79
CA LYS A 474 25.67 13.01 -17.33
C LYS A 474 24.90 12.56 -16.10
N THR A 475 24.76 13.46 -15.14
CA THR A 475 23.88 13.23 -14.00
C THR A 475 22.44 13.04 -14.48
N THR A 476 21.68 12.20 -13.81
CA THR A 476 20.28 11.91 -14.13
C THR A 476 19.38 12.38 -13.01
N PRO A 477 18.15 12.83 -13.33
CA PRO A 477 17.21 13.21 -12.30
C PRO A 477 16.82 11.98 -11.46
N PRO A 478 16.29 12.18 -10.24
CA PRO A 478 15.76 11.07 -9.46
C PRO A 478 14.64 10.37 -10.23
N PRO A 479 14.52 9.04 -10.13
CA PRO A 479 13.46 8.31 -10.83
C PRO A 479 12.08 8.71 -10.29
N ARG A 480 11.06 8.60 -11.15
CA ARG A 480 9.67 8.73 -10.74
C ARG A 480 9.29 7.65 -9.75
N PHE A 481 8.25 7.93 -8.98
CA PHE A 481 7.72 6.92 -8.09
C PHE A 481 7.16 5.72 -8.86
N THR A 482 7.46 4.52 -8.36
CA THR A 482 6.69 3.31 -8.57
C THR A 482 5.80 3.10 -7.35
N GLU A 483 4.85 2.16 -7.39
CA GLU A 483 4.07 1.86 -6.18
C GLU A 483 4.97 1.39 -5.03
N ALA A 484 6.03 0.62 -5.32
CA ALA A 484 7.01 0.19 -4.32
C ALA A 484 7.70 1.37 -3.62
N THR A 485 8.20 2.35 -4.39
CA THR A 485 8.90 3.51 -3.82
C THR A 485 7.94 4.51 -3.19
N LEU A 486 6.70 4.59 -3.67
CA LEU A 486 5.65 5.41 -3.03
C LEU A 486 5.26 4.84 -1.67
N LEU A 487 5.07 3.51 -1.55
CA LEU A 487 4.84 2.84 -0.27
C LEU A 487 5.96 3.14 0.73
N SER A 488 7.24 3.11 0.28
CA SER A 488 8.38 3.46 1.14
C SER A 488 8.32 4.93 1.59
N ALA A 489 7.94 5.85 0.70
CA ALA A 489 7.81 7.27 1.04
C ALA A 489 6.61 7.53 1.97
N MET A 490 5.51 6.79 1.83
CA MET A 490 4.36 6.87 2.75
C MET A 490 4.72 6.31 4.13
N GLU A 491 5.50 5.24 4.20
CA GLU A 491 5.96 4.64 5.46
C GLU A 491 6.97 5.54 6.18
N ASN A 492 7.86 6.19 5.45
CA ASN A 492 8.82 7.14 5.99
C ASN A 492 8.80 8.46 5.20
N PRO A 493 7.87 9.37 5.49
CA PRO A 493 7.73 10.63 4.77
C PRO A 493 8.69 11.74 5.22
N VAL A 494 9.64 11.46 6.12
CA VAL A 494 10.54 12.45 6.75
C VAL A 494 11.31 13.30 5.72
N LYS A 495 11.65 12.74 4.56
CA LYS A 495 12.29 13.51 3.47
C LYS A 495 11.44 14.70 3.00
N TYR A 496 10.11 14.58 3.09
CA TYR A 496 9.13 15.55 2.60
C TYR A 496 8.57 16.46 3.70
N MET A 497 9.04 16.30 4.93
CA MET A 497 8.71 17.18 6.05
C MET A 497 9.60 18.43 6.01
N GLU A 498 8.99 19.59 6.25
CA GLU A 498 9.69 20.86 6.45
C GLU A 498 10.24 20.95 7.88
N ASN A 499 9.38 20.66 8.86
CA ASN A 499 9.78 20.57 10.26
C ASN A 499 10.22 19.14 10.59
N LYS A 500 11.52 19.00 10.92
CA LYS A 500 12.15 17.73 11.30
C LYS A 500 12.43 17.66 12.80
N ASP A 501 11.51 18.18 13.60
CA ASP A 501 11.60 18.01 15.04
C ASP A 501 11.72 16.53 15.43
N ARG A 502 12.57 16.23 16.42
CA ARG A 502 12.88 14.84 16.81
C ARG A 502 11.64 14.08 17.27
N GLU A 503 10.75 14.74 18.00
CA GLU A 503 9.53 14.11 18.51
C GLU A 503 8.57 13.77 17.37
N MET A 504 8.39 14.67 16.40
CA MET A 504 7.57 14.43 15.21
C MET A 504 8.13 13.30 14.34
N VAL A 505 9.43 13.34 14.06
CA VAL A 505 10.12 12.30 13.27
C VAL A 505 9.99 10.93 13.93
N LYS A 506 10.19 10.86 15.25
CA LYS A 506 10.02 9.64 16.04
C LYS A 506 8.58 9.15 15.97
N THR A 507 7.61 10.02 16.22
CA THR A 507 6.20 9.66 16.25
C THR A 507 5.72 9.15 14.89
N ILE A 508 6.03 9.85 13.79
CA ILE A 508 5.58 9.42 12.47
C ILE A 508 6.22 8.08 12.07
N GLY A 509 7.45 7.81 12.53
CA GLY A 509 8.12 6.52 12.35
C GLY A 509 7.46 5.40 13.18
N GLU A 510 7.13 5.66 14.46
CA GLU A 510 6.49 4.69 15.36
C GLU A 510 5.03 4.38 14.96
N THR A 511 4.33 5.35 14.39
CA THR A 511 2.92 5.19 13.93
C THR A 511 2.82 4.69 12.49
N GLY A 512 3.96 4.41 11.85
CA GLY A 512 4.03 3.82 10.53
C GLY A 512 3.81 4.79 9.38
N GLY A 513 4.00 6.11 9.57
CA GLY A 513 3.97 7.11 8.49
C GLY A 513 2.57 7.55 8.06
N LEU A 514 2.40 7.82 6.78
CA LEU A 514 1.14 8.23 6.16
C LEU A 514 0.26 7.02 5.88
N GLY A 515 -0.87 6.94 6.57
CA GLY A 515 -1.79 5.80 6.51
C GLY A 515 -1.24 4.56 7.21
N THR A 516 -2.14 3.65 7.54
CA THR A 516 -1.78 2.36 8.12
C THR A 516 -1.42 1.36 7.03
N VAL A 517 -0.73 0.29 7.38
CA VAL A 517 -0.42 -0.84 6.49
C VAL A 517 -1.67 -1.34 5.78
N ALA A 518 -2.80 -1.40 6.50
CA ALA A 518 -4.08 -1.86 5.95
C ALA A 518 -4.70 -0.90 4.93
N THR A 519 -4.41 0.42 5.00
CA THR A 519 -5.12 1.45 4.22
C THR A 519 -4.33 2.01 3.05
N ARG A 520 -2.99 1.93 3.04
CA ARG A 520 -2.15 2.51 1.98
C ARG A 520 -2.52 2.03 0.58
N ALA A 521 -2.74 0.72 0.42
CA ALA A 521 -3.12 0.15 -0.88
C ALA A 521 -4.46 0.73 -1.39
N ASP A 522 -5.45 0.88 -0.52
CA ASP A 522 -6.75 1.45 -0.85
C ASP A 522 -6.66 2.95 -1.17
N ILE A 523 -5.79 3.68 -0.47
CA ILE A 523 -5.53 5.11 -0.74
C ILE A 523 -4.90 5.27 -2.12
N ILE A 524 -3.85 4.51 -2.44
CA ILE A 524 -3.19 4.56 -3.75
C ILE A 524 -4.18 4.19 -4.87
N GLU A 525 -4.94 3.11 -4.70
CA GLU A 525 -5.98 2.70 -5.66
C GLU A 525 -7.03 3.79 -5.85
N LYS A 526 -7.49 4.43 -4.76
CA LYS A 526 -8.44 5.55 -4.82
C LYS A 526 -7.88 6.73 -5.61
N LEU A 527 -6.60 7.06 -5.45
CA LEU A 527 -5.96 8.15 -6.19
C LEU A 527 -5.95 7.88 -7.71
N PHE A 528 -5.73 6.63 -8.13
CA PHE A 528 -5.87 6.21 -9.52
C PHE A 528 -7.32 6.26 -10.00
N HIS A 529 -8.26 5.72 -9.23
CA HIS A 529 -9.68 5.68 -9.60
C HIS A 529 -10.34 7.07 -9.67
N THR A 530 -9.82 8.04 -8.91
CA THR A 530 -10.29 9.44 -8.98
C THR A 530 -9.56 10.26 -10.04
N PHE A 531 -8.72 9.62 -10.84
CA PHE A 531 -7.92 10.28 -11.88
C PHE A 531 -7.01 11.40 -11.36
N LEU A 532 -6.50 11.24 -10.15
CA LEU A 532 -5.46 12.11 -9.59
C LEU A 532 -4.06 11.61 -9.95
N LEU A 533 -3.93 10.29 -10.15
CA LEU A 533 -2.72 9.63 -10.61
C LEU A 533 -3.00 8.84 -11.89
N GLU A 534 -1.98 8.68 -12.73
CA GLU A 534 -1.96 7.78 -13.88
C GLU A 534 -0.69 6.92 -13.85
N LYS A 535 -0.76 5.73 -14.44
CA LYS A 535 0.37 4.80 -14.53
C LYS A 535 0.86 4.73 -15.96
N LYS A 536 2.16 4.92 -16.18
CA LYS A 536 2.84 4.72 -17.47
C LYS A 536 3.95 3.70 -17.29
N GLY A 537 3.72 2.47 -17.77
CA GLY A 537 4.56 1.34 -17.38
C GLY A 537 4.47 1.09 -15.88
N ASN A 538 5.60 1.10 -15.17
CA ASN A 538 5.66 0.99 -13.71
C ASN A 538 5.71 2.34 -13.00
N GLU A 539 5.85 3.45 -13.74
CA GLU A 539 5.96 4.79 -13.18
C GLU A 539 4.60 5.40 -12.86
N ILE A 540 4.54 6.11 -11.74
CA ILE A 540 3.39 6.90 -11.31
C ILE A 540 3.58 8.34 -11.76
N HIS A 541 2.59 8.87 -12.46
CA HIS A 541 2.53 10.25 -12.90
C HIS A 541 1.38 10.98 -12.25
N ILE A 542 1.63 12.23 -11.85
CA ILE A 542 0.58 13.12 -11.35
C ILE A 542 -0.17 13.74 -12.52
N THR A 543 -1.50 13.71 -12.46
CA THR A 543 -2.35 14.33 -13.48
C THR A 543 -2.46 15.84 -13.32
N SER A 544 -2.90 16.55 -14.34
CA SER A 544 -3.20 17.97 -14.23
C SER A 544 -4.32 18.25 -13.21
N LYS A 545 -5.32 17.36 -13.13
CA LYS A 545 -6.36 17.45 -12.08
C LYS A 545 -5.76 17.47 -10.68
N ALA A 546 -4.78 16.60 -10.42
CA ALA A 546 -4.13 16.55 -9.10
C ALA A 546 -3.23 17.77 -8.84
N LYS A 547 -2.52 18.28 -9.86
CA LYS A 547 -1.74 19.52 -9.74
C LYS A 547 -2.62 20.70 -9.36
N GLN A 548 -3.73 20.89 -10.09
CA GLN A 548 -4.70 21.92 -9.76
C GLN A 548 -5.32 21.72 -8.38
N LEU A 549 -5.65 20.48 -7.98
CA LEU A 549 -6.13 20.19 -6.62
C LEU A 549 -5.13 20.67 -5.56
N LEU A 550 -3.83 20.36 -5.75
CA LEU A 550 -2.79 20.76 -4.81
C LEU A 550 -2.54 22.29 -4.78
N GLU A 551 -2.85 23.02 -5.85
CA GLU A 551 -2.83 24.48 -5.85
C GLU A 551 -3.98 25.08 -5.05
N LEU A 552 -5.12 24.37 -4.96
CA LEU A 552 -6.38 24.85 -4.37
C LEU A 552 -6.61 24.36 -2.94
N VAL A 553 -5.87 23.37 -2.49
CA VAL A 553 -5.97 22.81 -1.13
C VAL A 553 -5.08 23.60 -0.18
N PRO A 554 -5.56 23.93 1.04
CA PRO A 554 -4.75 24.54 2.08
C PRO A 554 -3.41 23.83 2.33
N GLU A 555 -2.38 24.63 2.65
CA GLU A 555 -1.00 24.11 2.76
C GLU A 555 -0.85 23.01 3.83
N ASP A 556 -1.50 23.15 4.98
CA ASP A 556 -1.38 22.19 6.08
C ASP A 556 -1.85 20.79 5.67
N LEU A 557 -2.87 20.67 4.82
CA LEU A 557 -3.34 19.38 4.31
C LEU A 557 -2.36 18.69 3.34
N LYS A 558 -1.36 19.42 2.84
CA LYS A 558 -0.34 18.88 1.94
C LYS A 558 0.85 18.29 2.70
N LYS A 559 0.99 18.65 3.99
CA LYS A 559 2.17 18.35 4.80
C LYS A 559 1.98 17.06 5.62
N PRO A 560 2.99 16.18 5.65
CA PRO A 560 2.98 15.01 6.54
C PRO A 560 2.92 15.37 8.03
N GLU A 561 3.38 16.58 8.39
CA GLU A 561 3.41 17.11 9.76
C GLU A 561 2.04 17.08 10.43
N LEU A 562 0.98 17.44 9.70
CA LEU A 562 -0.38 17.40 10.23
C LEU A 562 -0.74 15.99 10.75
N THR A 563 -0.33 14.95 10.01
CA THR A 563 -0.52 13.56 10.46
C THR A 563 0.32 13.25 11.69
N ALA A 564 1.58 13.71 11.73
CA ALA A 564 2.47 13.50 12.89
C ALA A 564 1.91 14.17 14.15
N GLU A 565 1.46 15.41 14.04
CA GLU A 565 0.85 16.16 15.17
C GLU A 565 -0.40 15.46 15.72
N TRP A 566 -1.28 15.01 14.85
CA TRP A 566 -2.46 14.28 15.29
C TRP A 566 -2.08 12.97 15.99
N GLU A 567 -1.18 12.19 15.43
CA GLU A 567 -0.77 10.91 16.03
C GLU A 567 -0.03 11.12 17.38
N MET A 568 0.73 12.23 17.55
CA MET A 568 1.29 12.61 18.85
C MET A 568 0.19 12.84 19.91
N LYS A 569 -0.83 13.62 19.57
CA LYS A 569 -1.95 13.90 20.48
C LYS A 569 -2.78 12.66 20.75
N LEU A 570 -3.05 11.84 19.73
CA LEU A 570 -3.77 10.58 19.86
C LEU A 570 -3.00 9.58 20.73
N SER A 571 -1.66 9.55 20.64
CA SER A 571 -0.82 8.75 21.52
C SER A 571 -0.94 9.19 22.99
N LYS A 572 -0.96 10.51 23.24
CA LYS A 572 -1.17 11.06 24.59
C LYS A 572 -2.57 10.72 25.14
N ILE A 573 -3.61 10.76 24.29
CA ILE A 573 -4.96 10.32 24.67
C ILE A 573 -4.96 8.83 25.03
N ALA A 574 -4.31 7.99 24.22
CA ALA A 574 -4.23 6.54 24.47
C ALA A 574 -3.52 6.19 25.77
N LYS A 575 -2.59 7.04 26.23
CA LYS A 575 -1.89 6.92 27.52
C LYS A 575 -2.66 7.56 28.68
N GLY A 576 -3.76 8.28 28.42
CA GLY A 576 -4.51 9.04 29.44
C GLY A 576 -3.86 10.37 29.85
N GLU A 577 -2.88 10.85 29.10
CA GLU A 577 -2.12 12.08 29.33
C GLU A 577 -2.82 13.34 28.74
N LEU A 578 -3.74 13.16 27.80
CA LEU A 578 -4.51 14.21 27.14
C LEU A 578 -6.00 13.85 27.16
N ASP A 579 -6.86 14.82 27.49
CA ASP A 579 -8.31 14.65 27.36
C ASP A 579 -8.71 14.71 25.87
N ASP A 580 -9.47 13.73 25.41
CA ASP A 580 -9.94 13.63 24.02
C ASP A 580 -10.81 14.85 23.59
N ARG A 581 -11.52 15.48 24.53
CA ARG A 581 -12.32 16.70 24.28
C ARG A 581 -11.46 17.89 23.87
N VAL A 582 -10.25 18.02 24.41
CA VAL A 582 -9.32 19.09 24.03
C VAL A 582 -8.94 18.93 22.56
N PHE A 583 -8.48 17.73 22.20
CA PHE A 583 -8.14 17.41 20.81
C PHE A 583 -9.32 17.63 19.86
N MET A 584 -10.52 17.15 20.20
CA MET A 584 -11.70 17.31 19.35
C MET A 584 -12.15 18.78 19.21
N ASN A 585 -11.96 19.62 20.21
CA ASN A 585 -12.22 21.06 20.10
C ASN A 585 -11.23 21.74 19.14
N GLU A 586 -9.95 21.38 19.21
CA GLU A 586 -8.95 21.85 18.25
C GLU A 586 -9.30 21.43 16.80
N ILE A 587 -9.71 20.17 16.60
CA ILE A 587 -10.14 19.66 15.27
C ILE A 587 -11.35 20.44 14.74
N ARG A 588 -12.31 20.79 15.60
CA ARG A 588 -13.47 21.60 15.23
C ARG A 588 -13.07 23.05 14.87
N GLY A 589 -12.11 23.62 15.60
CA GLY A 589 -11.50 24.92 15.28
C GLY A 589 -10.81 24.87 13.93
N TYR A 590 -9.90 23.94 13.78
CA TYR A 590 -9.15 23.70 12.53
C TYR A 590 -10.08 23.50 11.32
N THR A 591 -11.15 22.72 11.47
CA THR A 591 -12.10 22.51 10.37
C THR A 591 -12.79 23.82 9.94
N LYS A 592 -13.08 24.74 10.86
CA LYS A 592 -13.65 26.06 10.53
C LYS A 592 -12.66 26.95 9.80
N GLU A 593 -11.41 26.98 10.27
CA GLU A 593 -10.32 27.75 9.66
C GLU A 593 -10.04 27.23 8.23
N LEU A 594 -9.94 25.92 8.08
CA LEU A 594 -9.77 25.26 6.79
C LEU A 594 -10.86 25.63 5.77
N LEU A 595 -12.12 25.67 6.21
CA LEU A 595 -13.23 26.11 5.36
C LEU A 595 -13.17 27.58 4.98
N GLN A 596 -12.73 28.44 5.90
CA GLN A 596 -12.54 29.86 5.61
C GLN A 596 -11.43 30.07 4.59
N GLU A 597 -10.32 29.35 4.72
CA GLU A 597 -9.21 29.37 3.77
C GLU A 597 -9.67 28.91 2.38
N ILE A 598 -10.36 27.76 2.30
CA ILE A 598 -10.94 27.29 1.03
C ILE A 598 -11.90 28.33 0.44
N ARG A 599 -12.71 29.02 1.23
CA ARG A 599 -13.64 30.07 0.73
C ARG A 599 -12.90 31.29 0.19
N ARG A 600 -11.81 31.71 0.80
CA ARG A 600 -11.00 32.87 0.42
C ARG A 600 -10.09 32.64 -0.80
N GLU A 601 -9.73 31.38 -1.06
CA GLU A 601 -8.86 31.02 -2.18
C GLU A 601 -9.45 31.53 -3.52
N GLU A 602 -8.68 32.29 -4.29
CA GLU A 602 -9.13 32.90 -5.55
C GLU A 602 -8.82 32.05 -6.79
N GLY A 603 -8.14 30.93 -6.62
CA GLY A 603 -7.78 30.01 -7.69
C GLY A 603 -8.99 29.46 -8.46
N THR A 604 -8.77 29.04 -9.68
CA THR A 604 -9.81 28.48 -10.55
C THR A 604 -9.43 27.05 -10.98
N PHE A 605 -10.43 26.17 -11.03
CA PHE A 605 -10.26 24.81 -11.53
C PHE A 605 -10.69 24.73 -13.01
N ARG A 606 -9.82 24.19 -13.86
CA ARG A 606 -10.08 24.03 -15.30
C ARG A 606 -10.21 22.55 -15.66
N HIS A 607 -11.34 22.16 -16.21
CA HIS A 607 -11.56 20.80 -16.69
C HIS A 607 -10.81 20.56 -18.02
N GLU A 608 -9.79 19.71 -18.03
CA GLU A 608 -9.05 19.36 -19.27
C GLU A 608 -9.86 18.51 -20.24
N ASN A 609 -10.81 17.76 -19.73
CA ASN A 609 -11.72 16.94 -20.53
C ASN A 609 -12.94 17.73 -21.05
N MET A 610 -12.86 19.05 -21.05
CA MET A 610 -13.89 19.91 -21.59
C MET A 610 -13.94 19.80 -23.11
N THR A 611 -15.12 19.57 -23.64
CA THR A 611 -15.36 19.47 -25.08
C THR A 611 -15.93 20.81 -25.62
N ASN A 612 -15.94 20.95 -26.95
CA ASN A 612 -16.60 22.10 -27.61
C ASN A 612 -18.12 21.95 -27.68
N LYS A 613 -18.67 20.78 -27.30
CA LYS A 613 -20.12 20.57 -27.30
C LYS A 613 -20.76 21.27 -26.11
N LYS A 614 -21.90 21.93 -26.37
CA LYS A 614 -22.72 22.59 -25.34
C LYS A 614 -23.78 21.63 -24.82
N CYS A 615 -24.09 21.77 -23.56
CA CYS A 615 -25.18 21.04 -22.90
C CYS A 615 -26.53 21.51 -23.48
N PRO A 616 -27.41 20.60 -23.93
CA PRO A 616 -28.71 20.98 -24.45
C PRO A 616 -29.64 21.57 -23.39
N ASN A 617 -29.42 21.25 -22.09
CA ASN A 617 -30.28 21.73 -21.02
C ASN A 617 -29.91 23.13 -20.50
N CYS A 618 -28.62 23.44 -20.37
CA CYS A 618 -28.17 24.68 -19.72
C CYS A 618 -27.14 25.50 -20.53
N GLY A 619 -26.77 25.06 -21.73
CA GLY A 619 -25.83 25.76 -22.61
C GLY A 619 -24.35 25.72 -22.18
N LYS A 620 -24.01 25.25 -20.96
CA LYS A 620 -22.63 25.09 -20.51
C LYS A 620 -21.92 23.98 -21.28
N ARG A 621 -20.59 23.93 -21.26
CA ARG A 621 -19.81 22.92 -22.00
C ARG A 621 -19.98 21.53 -21.40
N LEU A 622 -19.84 20.50 -22.24
CA LEU A 622 -19.84 19.10 -21.83
C LEU A 622 -18.41 18.61 -21.59
N LEU A 623 -18.26 17.76 -20.59
CA LEU A 623 -17.02 17.08 -20.24
C LEU A 623 -17.04 15.66 -20.81
N ALA A 624 -15.97 15.23 -21.47
CA ALA A 624 -15.78 13.86 -21.90
C ALA A 624 -15.29 13.01 -20.71
N VAL A 625 -16.07 12.03 -20.28
CA VAL A 625 -15.77 11.19 -19.12
C VAL A 625 -15.76 9.72 -19.53
N ASN A 626 -14.75 8.99 -19.09
CA ASN A 626 -14.71 7.54 -19.22
C ASN A 626 -15.46 6.91 -18.03
N GLY A 627 -16.63 6.34 -18.29
CA GLY A 627 -17.34 5.50 -17.35
C GLY A 627 -16.76 4.07 -17.30
N LYS A 628 -17.31 3.21 -16.44
CA LYS A 628 -16.85 1.81 -16.25
C LYS A 628 -16.82 1.03 -17.55
N ASN A 629 -17.85 1.18 -18.39
CA ASN A 629 -18.02 0.47 -19.65
C ASN A 629 -18.49 1.39 -20.79
N ALA A 630 -18.36 2.71 -20.67
CA ALA A 630 -18.84 3.65 -21.66
C ALA A 630 -18.05 4.96 -21.64
N LYS A 631 -17.95 5.63 -22.79
CA LYS A 631 -17.56 7.04 -22.87
C LYS A 631 -18.81 7.90 -22.79
N LEU A 632 -18.79 8.88 -21.91
CA LEU A 632 -19.92 9.76 -21.63
C LEU A 632 -19.53 11.22 -21.90
N LEU A 633 -20.53 12.00 -22.32
CA LEU A 633 -20.50 13.45 -22.21
C LEU A 633 -21.40 13.85 -21.05
N VAL A 634 -20.86 14.58 -20.10
CA VAL A 634 -21.61 15.07 -18.94
C VAL A 634 -21.54 16.58 -18.87
N CYS A 635 -22.61 17.23 -18.42
CA CYS A 635 -22.58 18.67 -18.22
C CYS A 635 -21.51 19.06 -17.19
N GLN A 636 -20.73 20.10 -17.46
CA GLN A 636 -19.78 20.64 -16.47
C GLN A 636 -20.50 21.13 -15.23
N ASP A 637 -21.75 21.55 -15.34
CA ASP A 637 -22.58 21.93 -14.19
C ASP A 637 -23.24 20.70 -13.60
N ARG A 638 -22.85 20.36 -12.38
CA ARG A 638 -23.35 19.20 -11.65
C ARG A 638 -24.85 19.31 -11.33
N ALA A 639 -25.33 20.53 -11.08
CA ALA A 639 -26.74 20.76 -10.81
C ALA A 639 -27.63 20.49 -12.03
N CYS A 640 -27.09 20.68 -13.26
CA CYS A 640 -27.80 20.38 -14.50
C CYS A 640 -28.01 18.87 -14.72
N GLY A 641 -27.08 18.03 -14.29
CA GLY A 641 -27.18 16.57 -14.34
C GLY A 641 -27.22 15.91 -15.73
N TYR A 642 -27.14 16.68 -16.85
CA TYR A 642 -27.20 16.13 -18.20
C TYR A 642 -26.09 15.15 -18.47
N ARG A 643 -26.43 13.99 -19.07
CA ARG A 643 -25.51 12.93 -19.46
C ARG A 643 -25.90 12.34 -20.80
N GLU A 644 -24.92 12.16 -21.67
CA GLU A 644 -25.06 11.50 -22.96
C GLU A 644 -24.00 10.41 -23.09
N THR A 645 -24.39 9.20 -23.49
CA THR A 645 -23.44 8.12 -23.76
C THR A 645 -22.96 8.23 -25.21
N VAL A 646 -21.65 8.36 -25.41
CA VAL A 646 -21.02 8.47 -26.73
C VAL A 646 -20.71 7.10 -27.30
N SER A 647 -20.12 6.21 -26.50
CA SER A 647 -19.80 4.85 -26.92
C SER A 647 -19.80 3.89 -25.71
N TRP A 648 -19.96 2.60 -25.99
CA TRP A 648 -19.84 1.51 -25.03
C TRP A 648 -18.60 0.68 -25.33
N THR A 649 -17.84 0.33 -24.31
CA THR A 649 -16.76 -0.64 -24.43
C THR A 649 -17.33 -2.04 -24.54
N THR A 650 -16.93 -2.80 -25.55
CA THR A 650 -17.43 -4.14 -25.80
C THR A 650 -16.34 -5.20 -25.68
N ASN A 651 -16.70 -6.47 -25.60
CA ASN A 651 -15.78 -7.59 -25.71
C ASN A 651 -15.52 -8.01 -27.18
N ALA A 652 -16.14 -7.33 -28.14
CA ALA A 652 -15.93 -7.58 -29.57
C ALA A 652 -14.48 -7.23 -29.95
N ARG A 653 -13.82 -8.14 -30.66
CA ARG A 653 -12.46 -7.97 -31.13
C ARG A 653 -12.44 -7.48 -32.58
N CYS A 654 -11.56 -6.54 -32.85
CA CYS A 654 -11.32 -6.04 -34.20
C CYS A 654 -10.72 -7.15 -35.08
N PRO A 655 -11.23 -7.40 -36.27
CA PRO A 655 -10.65 -8.43 -37.16
C PRO A 655 -9.26 -8.08 -37.68
N ILE A 656 -8.87 -6.79 -37.67
CA ILE A 656 -7.58 -6.33 -38.17
C ILE A 656 -6.50 -6.33 -37.09
N CYS A 657 -6.75 -5.74 -35.91
CA CYS A 657 -5.73 -5.53 -34.89
C CYS A 657 -6.02 -6.27 -33.56
N HIS A 658 -7.07 -7.05 -33.49
CA HIS A 658 -7.53 -7.87 -32.36
C HIS A 658 -7.78 -7.10 -31.05
N LYS A 659 -7.71 -5.77 -31.04
CA LYS A 659 -8.08 -4.92 -29.91
C LYS A 659 -9.60 -4.91 -29.71
N ARG A 660 -10.04 -4.60 -28.48
CA ARG A 660 -11.46 -4.43 -28.17
C ARG A 660 -12.03 -3.27 -28.96
N MET A 661 -13.23 -3.45 -29.49
CA MET A 661 -13.98 -2.40 -30.21
C MET A 661 -14.97 -1.70 -29.28
N GLU A 662 -15.21 -0.44 -29.56
CA GLU A 662 -16.27 0.35 -28.93
C GLU A 662 -17.52 0.29 -29.82
N MET A 663 -18.69 0.32 -29.20
CA MET A 663 -19.95 0.38 -29.92
C MET A 663 -20.54 1.78 -29.81
N ILE A 664 -20.91 2.38 -30.94
CA ILE A 664 -21.52 3.71 -31.06
C ILE A 664 -22.91 3.54 -31.66
N GLY A 665 -23.85 4.40 -31.26
CA GLY A 665 -25.23 4.36 -31.78
C GLY A 665 -26.19 3.56 -30.90
N LYS A 666 -27.46 3.50 -31.31
CA LYS A 666 -28.52 2.81 -30.58
C LYS A 666 -29.30 1.90 -31.54
N GLY A 667 -29.72 0.74 -31.06
CA GLY A 667 -30.51 -0.22 -31.82
C GLY A 667 -29.76 -0.82 -33.00
N ASP A 668 -30.44 -1.02 -34.12
CA ASP A 668 -29.89 -1.67 -35.31
C ASP A 668 -28.87 -0.81 -36.07
N ASP A 669 -28.84 0.50 -35.84
CA ASP A 669 -27.86 1.43 -36.41
C ASP A 669 -26.54 1.47 -35.62
N SER A 670 -26.38 0.58 -34.64
CA SER A 670 -25.16 0.49 -33.85
C SER A 670 -23.97 0.06 -34.72
N MET A 671 -22.83 0.69 -34.46
CA MET A 671 -21.59 0.45 -35.21
C MET A 671 -20.45 0.14 -34.21
N PHE A 672 -19.68 -0.89 -34.49
CA PHE A 672 -18.43 -1.17 -33.84
C PHE A 672 -17.30 -0.36 -34.44
N VAL A 673 -16.54 0.32 -33.58
CA VAL A 673 -15.40 1.16 -34.01
C VAL A 673 -14.16 0.74 -33.22
N CYS A 674 -13.05 0.57 -33.93
CA CYS A 674 -11.76 0.24 -33.36
C CYS A 674 -10.80 1.43 -33.38
N SER A 675 -9.87 1.46 -32.43
CA SER A 675 -8.79 2.47 -32.40
C SER A 675 -7.85 2.43 -33.61
N CYS A 676 -7.82 1.32 -34.38
CA CYS A 676 -7.07 1.22 -35.63
C CYS A 676 -7.81 1.83 -36.83
N GLY A 677 -9.00 2.43 -36.65
CA GLY A 677 -9.84 3.01 -37.72
C GLY A 677 -10.87 2.05 -38.32
N HIS A 678 -10.81 0.75 -38.02
CA HIS A 678 -11.81 -0.21 -38.50
C HIS A 678 -13.20 0.11 -37.93
N LYS A 679 -14.23 0.10 -38.82
CA LYS A 679 -15.63 0.33 -38.49
C LYS A 679 -16.48 -0.77 -39.08
N GLU A 680 -17.40 -1.33 -38.29
CA GLU A 680 -18.27 -2.43 -38.70
C GLU A 680 -19.67 -2.23 -38.15
N ARG A 681 -20.73 -2.28 -39.00
CA ARG A 681 -22.12 -2.25 -38.52
C ARG A 681 -22.46 -3.50 -37.74
N LEU A 682 -23.40 -3.39 -36.81
CA LEU A 682 -23.84 -4.52 -35.95
C LEU A 682 -24.29 -5.72 -36.81
N SER A 683 -25.01 -5.51 -37.90
CA SER A 683 -25.44 -6.55 -38.84
C SER A 683 -24.25 -7.31 -39.47
N LYS A 684 -23.25 -6.59 -39.98
CA LYS A 684 -22.03 -7.20 -40.56
C LYS A 684 -21.20 -7.95 -39.51
N PHE A 685 -21.08 -7.40 -38.28
CA PHE A 685 -20.44 -8.08 -37.16
C PHE A 685 -21.13 -9.41 -36.84
N GLN A 686 -22.48 -9.42 -36.84
CA GLN A 686 -23.26 -10.63 -36.57
C GLN A 686 -23.08 -11.67 -37.69
N GLU A 687 -23.05 -11.25 -38.96
CA GLU A 687 -22.79 -12.14 -40.11
C GLU A 687 -21.37 -12.75 -40.05
N ARG A 688 -20.37 -11.94 -39.73
CA ARG A 688 -18.99 -12.40 -39.57
C ARG A 688 -18.89 -13.43 -38.43
N ARG A 689 -19.50 -13.14 -37.28
CA ARG A 689 -19.52 -14.08 -36.11
C ARG A 689 -20.22 -15.38 -36.44
N LYS A 690 -21.29 -15.36 -37.24
CA LYS A 690 -21.95 -16.59 -37.72
C LYS A 690 -21.04 -17.42 -38.60
N LYS A 691 -20.29 -16.76 -39.49
CA LYS A 691 -19.30 -17.44 -40.39
C LYS A 691 -18.12 -18.03 -39.61
N GLU A 692 -17.72 -17.40 -38.51
CA GLU A 692 -16.63 -17.83 -37.62
C GLU A 692 -17.07 -18.90 -36.56
N GLY A 693 -18.30 -19.43 -36.65
CA GLY A 693 -18.81 -20.48 -35.76
C GLY A 693 -19.31 -20.01 -34.40
N GLY A 694 -19.45 -18.71 -34.23
CA GLY A 694 -19.94 -18.09 -32.97
C GLY A 694 -21.39 -17.59 -33.12
N GLY A 695 -22.39 -18.43 -32.91
CA GLY A 695 -23.80 -18.03 -32.92
C GLY A 695 -24.15 -17.15 -31.73
N VAL A 696 -24.27 -15.82 -31.93
CA VAL A 696 -24.86 -14.92 -30.93
C VAL A 696 -26.28 -14.58 -31.38
N SER A 697 -27.30 -14.93 -30.59
CA SER A 697 -28.68 -14.63 -30.90
C SER A 697 -28.98 -13.13 -30.78
N LYS A 698 -29.96 -12.61 -31.52
CA LYS A 698 -30.47 -11.22 -31.33
C LYS A 698 -30.87 -10.97 -29.88
N ARG A 699 -31.34 -11.98 -29.18
CA ARG A 699 -31.75 -11.96 -27.78
C ARG A 699 -30.55 -11.78 -26.83
N ASP A 700 -29.43 -12.43 -27.14
CA ASP A 700 -28.19 -12.31 -26.35
C ASP A 700 -27.54 -10.94 -26.52
N VAL A 701 -27.57 -10.40 -27.75
CA VAL A 701 -27.11 -9.03 -28.02
C VAL A 701 -27.98 -8.01 -27.29
N HIS A 702 -29.31 -8.17 -27.34
CA HIS A 702 -30.22 -7.26 -26.66
C HIS A 702 -30.10 -7.38 -25.13
N ALA A 703 -29.94 -8.59 -24.58
CA ALA A 703 -29.68 -8.81 -23.17
C ALA A 703 -28.34 -8.20 -22.74
N TYR A 704 -27.28 -8.38 -23.55
CA TYR A 704 -25.98 -7.79 -23.33
C TYR A 704 -26.03 -6.25 -23.36
N MET A 705 -26.69 -5.67 -24.36
CA MET A 705 -26.87 -4.23 -24.46
C MET A 705 -27.67 -3.65 -23.28
N LYS A 706 -28.73 -4.34 -22.85
CA LYS A 706 -29.53 -3.93 -21.67
C LYS A 706 -28.71 -4.00 -20.38
N LYS A 707 -27.85 -5.02 -20.25
CA LYS A 707 -26.91 -5.16 -19.13
C LYS A 707 -25.87 -4.03 -19.15
N GLN A 708 -25.26 -3.75 -20.32
CA GLN A 708 -24.27 -2.68 -20.50
C GLN A 708 -24.88 -1.30 -20.24
N GLN A 709 -26.11 -1.03 -20.70
CA GLN A 709 -26.82 0.21 -20.41
C GLN A 709 -27.10 0.39 -18.92
N LYS A 710 -27.38 -0.70 -18.19
CA LYS A 710 -27.57 -0.68 -16.75
C LYS A 710 -26.26 -0.41 -16.02
N GLU A 711 -25.17 -1.08 -16.43
CA GLU A 711 -23.83 -0.90 -15.88
C GLU A 711 -23.23 0.47 -16.21
N ALA A 712 -23.49 1.03 -17.42
CA ALA A 712 -23.04 2.37 -17.81
C ALA A 712 -23.75 3.51 -17.04
N LYS A 713 -24.92 3.23 -16.48
CA LYS A 713 -25.64 4.14 -15.56
C LYS A 713 -25.15 4.05 -14.13
N GLU A 714 -24.38 3.02 -13.80
CA GLU A 714 -23.77 2.89 -12.49
C GLU A 714 -22.50 3.75 -12.40
N PRO A 715 -22.36 4.61 -11.40
CA PRO A 715 -21.17 5.47 -11.25
C PRO A 715 -19.91 4.62 -10.93
N VAL A 716 -18.76 5.08 -11.42
CA VAL A 716 -17.47 4.36 -11.34
C VAL A 716 -16.91 4.25 -9.92
N ASN A 717 -17.47 4.96 -8.95
CA ASN A 717 -16.97 5.01 -7.56
C ASN A 717 -18.06 4.55 -6.58
N SER A 718 -17.86 3.42 -5.90
CA SER A 718 -18.90 2.81 -5.04
C SER A 718 -19.32 3.68 -3.85
N THR A 719 -18.41 4.41 -3.20
CA THR A 719 -18.73 5.29 -2.06
C THR A 719 -19.32 6.64 -2.47
N PHE A 720 -18.92 7.15 -3.60
CA PHE A 720 -19.46 8.40 -4.16
C PHE A 720 -20.65 8.13 -5.08
N ALA A 721 -20.73 6.96 -5.64
CA ALA A 721 -21.81 6.48 -6.47
C ALA A 721 -23.06 6.19 -5.65
N ASP A 722 -22.94 5.70 -4.43
CA ASP A 722 -24.06 5.52 -3.54
C ASP A 722 -24.61 6.86 -3.05
N ALA A 723 -23.75 7.87 -2.86
CA ALA A 723 -24.17 9.26 -2.63
C ALA A 723 -24.88 9.88 -3.86
N LEU A 724 -24.50 9.50 -5.09
CA LEU A 724 -25.16 9.96 -6.32
C LEU A 724 -26.42 9.16 -6.68
N LYS A 725 -26.54 7.88 -6.28
CA LYS A 725 -27.78 7.08 -6.49
C LYS A 725 -28.96 7.63 -5.71
N ASN A 726 -28.71 8.30 -4.60
CA ASN A 726 -29.76 8.88 -3.75
C ASN A 726 -30.19 10.29 -4.15
N ILE A 727 -29.53 10.91 -5.14
CA ILE A 727 -29.97 12.19 -5.70
C ILE A 727 -31.01 11.89 -6.78
N ARG A 728 -32.26 11.71 -6.37
CA ARG A 728 -33.39 11.92 -7.27
C ARG A 728 -33.48 13.42 -7.53
N LEU A 729 -33.16 13.80 -8.75
CA LEU A 729 -33.50 15.11 -9.29
C LEU A 729 -35.00 15.07 -9.59
N ASN A 730 -35.79 15.84 -8.86
CA ASN A 730 -37.08 16.32 -9.35
C ASN A 730 -36.86 17.38 -10.40
#